data_816adbb7c60f2574c0f184266e1cf04a
#
_entry.id   816adbb7c60f2574c0f184266e1cf04a
#
_cell.length_a   1.000
_cell.length_b   1.000
_cell.length_c   1.000
_cell.angle_alpha   90.00
_cell.angle_beta   90.00
_cell.angle_gamma   90.00
#
_symmetry.space_group_name_H-M   'P 1'
#
loop_
_entity.id
_entity.type
_entity.pdbx_description
1 polymer ?
#
loop_
_entity_poly.entity_id
_entity_poly.type
_entity_poly.pdbx_seq_one_letter_code
_entity_poly.pdbx_strand_id
1 'polypeptide(L)'
;MAYQMMKGKKGNNDGFPSIPGMIARYSALGLTNEEMSKNPVWVDKTGNGHDLQMKNFAWGGMSGVNGYVQNFNYFRNNTTVDKVRIDEQGSNSIKVTLLTSGMGHVIYIPKDVYQFNKSYFIKISSEGYNEGDLFLSFYAPSTSTATTVKIPLNPNGITEIPAIKEDDFLAVYLNVGGKVGSITIEQLPLYPGALVFDGVDDWAGCDNLPLLPKEKGYSIIALRNWITRYDATQYKRPLISNLDTNDEGAFLIEYRKDENVNDVTGSYNSFTDVYIDDNNPITWQTSSSYNGQIIKKGTSKSTNKLCICKTYFGRLSKYANAAIWEIVILDHDATEEELTKIKDYFVKTYPWLFPDQAWTVVGKTNEDEDRATITNITGNGNDLVLSNFGFAEGSGYGLYGQNYISYAITNRAVYTKTNSSIHVTKSITAGVNFTESARNVTIPSYRIKVTGIQSGQEMIYRGSNNTFSNIPSDGIYVLPAVENGSNLGFQFVSYTGDCDITIEQIPEYEGYLVTDGVDDKVQSSSFTMNEDWTIVGDWELLSNVQINCGIVKAQNVYLYNSANGLLISINNPRSLQSFGTKSLHAICSDGRLYDRNWVEYEYTADQNFAIVESSLNIGFNLNNYTQMAFKNLGIYNNQLLSKDDCIKAYNYLQTLKAK
;
A
#
# COMPACT_ATOMS: atom_id res chain seq x y z
N MET A 1 4.28 -10.03 47.30
CA MET A 1 3.67 -8.80 47.89
C MET A 1 4.53 -7.52 47.72
N ALA A 2 5.49 -7.50 46.76
CA ALA A 2 6.38 -6.33 46.54
C ALA A 2 6.19 -5.63 45.20
N TYR A 3 5.23 -6.04 44.38
CA TYR A 3 5.00 -5.47 43.02
C TYR A 3 3.87 -4.45 42.94
N GLN A 4 3.20 -4.16 44.03
CA GLN A 4 2.04 -3.25 44.06
C GLN A 4 2.36 -1.84 44.56
N MET A 5 3.62 -1.49 44.86
CA MET A 5 3.97 -0.17 45.43
C MET A 5 4.66 0.82 44.47
N MET A 6 4.66 0.57 43.15
CA MET A 6 5.19 1.56 42.21
C MET A 6 4.17 2.03 41.14
N LYS A 7 2.88 2.05 41.50
CA LYS A 7 1.88 2.87 40.77
C LYS A 7 1.90 4.31 41.28
N GLY A 8 3.04 4.95 41.17
CA GLY A 8 3.07 6.41 41.20
C GLY A 8 2.39 6.93 39.96
N LYS A 9 1.47 7.88 40.09
CA LYS A 9 0.90 8.66 38.99
C LYS A 9 2.06 9.19 38.11
N LYS A 10 2.48 8.45 37.10
CA LYS A 10 3.25 9.01 35.99
C LYS A 10 2.24 9.83 35.19
N GLY A 11 2.23 11.13 35.42
CA GLY A 11 1.51 12.07 34.58
C GLY A 11 1.91 11.82 33.12
N ASN A 12 1.00 12.02 32.18
CA ASN A 12 1.20 11.99 30.75
C ASN A 12 2.43 12.84 30.38
N ASN A 13 3.57 12.19 30.19
CA ASN A 13 4.82 12.86 29.82
C ASN A 13 5.10 12.71 28.31
N ASP A 14 4.10 12.24 27.54
CA ASP A 14 4.19 11.98 26.09
C ASP A 14 3.72 13.17 25.24
N GLY A 15 3.47 14.34 25.86
CA GLY A 15 3.06 15.58 25.19
C GLY A 15 1.60 15.64 24.77
N PHE A 16 0.76 14.64 25.15
CA PHE A 16 -0.67 14.70 24.88
C PHE A 16 -1.32 15.86 25.67
N PRO A 17 -2.21 16.66 25.02
CA PRO A 17 -2.83 17.80 25.68
C PRO A 17 -3.68 17.37 26.87
N SER A 18 -3.73 18.22 27.90
CA SER A 18 -4.66 18.03 29.03
C SER A 18 -6.08 18.35 28.56
N ILE A 19 -6.92 17.33 28.47
CA ILE A 19 -8.35 17.46 28.12
C ILE A 19 -9.15 17.11 29.39
N PRO A 20 -9.96 18.03 29.94
CA PRO A 20 -10.85 17.72 31.06
C PRO A 20 -11.82 16.58 30.68
N GLY A 21 -12.22 15.78 31.66
CA GLY A 21 -13.21 14.71 31.42
C GLY A 21 -12.71 13.54 30.57
N MET A 22 -11.40 13.39 30.38
CA MET A 22 -10.84 12.24 29.69
C MET A 22 -10.97 10.98 30.54
N ILE A 23 -11.81 10.04 30.08
CA ILE A 23 -12.10 8.78 30.77
C ILE A 23 -10.98 7.78 30.55
N ALA A 24 -10.60 7.58 29.30
CA ALA A 24 -9.57 6.64 28.91
C ALA A 24 -8.80 7.16 27.68
N ARG A 25 -7.53 6.79 27.61
CA ARG A 25 -6.69 7.01 26.43
C ARG A 25 -5.77 5.83 26.22
N TYR A 26 -5.78 5.32 25.00
CA TYR A 26 -4.90 4.23 24.59
C TYR A 26 -3.99 4.71 23.47
N SER A 27 -2.68 4.53 23.66
CA SER A 27 -1.65 4.87 22.69
C SER A 27 -0.83 3.63 22.38
N ALA A 28 -0.63 3.35 21.11
CA ALA A 28 0.26 2.27 20.65
C ALA A 28 1.73 2.72 20.58
N LEU A 29 1.99 4.03 20.72
CA LEU A 29 3.33 4.58 20.64
C LEU A 29 4.26 4.00 21.72
N GLY A 30 5.40 3.47 21.28
CA GLY A 30 6.41 2.89 22.16
C GLY A 30 6.12 1.47 22.63
N LEU A 31 5.03 0.84 22.18
CA LEU A 31 4.80 -0.60 22.40
C LEU A 31 5.74 -1.43 21.52
N THR A 32 6.07 -2.63 22.00
CA THR A 32 6.83 -3.63 21.24
C THR A 32 6.13 -4.98 21.27
N ASN A 33 6.29 -5.79 20.22
CA ASN A 33 5.73 -7.14 20.18
C ASN A 33 6.28 -8.03 21.29
N GLU A 34 7.54 -7.85 21.67
CA GLU A 34 8.18 -8.62 22.76
C GLU A 34 7.53 -8.35 24.11
N GLU A 35 7.31 -7.08 24.47
CA GLU A 35 6.66 -6.70 25.74
C GLU A 35 5.20 -7.10 25.77
N MET A 36 4.48 -6.87 24.66
CA MET A 36 3.06 -7.16 24.56
C MET A 36 2.78 -8.68 24.54
N SER A 37 3.66 -9.50 23.98
CA SER A 37 3.52 -10.96 24.05
C SER A 37 3.64 -11.52 25.48
N LYS A 38 4.42 -10.85 26.33
CA LYS A 38 4.59 -11.22 27.75
C LYS A 38 3.46 -10.71 28.63
N ASN A 39 2.93 -9.54 28.32
CA ASN A 39 1.83 -8.90 29.05
C ASN A 39 0.86 -8.22 28.05
N PRO A 40 -0.13 -8.97 27.55
CA PRO A 40 -1.04 -8.50 26.49
C PRO A 40 -2.10 -7.53 27.04
N VAL A 41 -1.66 -6.39 27.54
CA VAL A 41 -2.49 -5.34 28.13
C VAL A 41 -2.19 -3.99 27.48
N TRP A 42 -3.18 -3.42 26.81
CA TRP A 42 -3.09 -2.06 26.29
C TRP A 42 -3.51 -1.08 27.40
N VAL A 43 -2.50 -0.48 28.01
CA VAL A 43 -2.67 0.31 29.24
C VAL A 43 -3.38 1.63 28.97
N ASP A 44 -4.37 1.94 29.79
CA ASP A 44 -5.02 3.25 29.85
C ASP A 44 -4.04 4.33 30.35
N LYS A 45 -3.68 5.26 29.47
CA LYS A 45 -2.72 6.34 29.74
C LYS A 45 -3.23 7.39 30.72
N THR A 46 -4.54 7.43 30.99
CA THR A 46 -5.12 8.36 31.99
C THR A 46 -4.83 7.93 33.44
N GLY A 47 -4.54 6.63 33.63
CA GLY A 47 -4.38 6.02 34.94
C GLY A 47 -5.70 5.75 35.66
N ASN A 48 -6.85 5.86 35.00
CA ASN A 48 -8.17 5.55 35.57
C ASN A 48 -8.41 4.02 35.67
N GLY A 49 -7.55 3.20 35.06
CA GLY A 49 -7.56 1.75 35.22
C GLY A 49 -8.48 1.01 34.26
N HIS A 50 -8.83 1.62 33.13
CA HIS A 50 -9.64 1.01 32.07
C HIS A 50 -8.76 0.27 31.06
N ASP A 51 -7.78 -0.51 31.54
CA ASP A 51 -6.83 -1.25 30.71
C ASP A 51 -7.54 -2.28 29.83
N LEU A 52 -7.17 -2.32 28.54
CA LEU A 52 -7.73 -3.29 27.59
C LEU A 52 -6.94 -4.59 27.62
N GLN A 53 -7.63 -5.70 27.81
CA GLN A 53 -7.07 -7.05 27.65
C GLN A 53 -7.04 -7.42 26.18
N MET A 54 -5.86 -7.73 25.68
CA MET A 54 -5.63 -8.10 24.29
C MET A 54 -5.76 -9.61 24.10
N LYS A 55 -6.44 -10.03 23.02
CA LYS A 55 -6.78 -11.44 22.78
C LYS A 55 -6.40 -11.85 21.37
N ASN A 56 -5.86 -13.06 21.26
CA ASN A 56 -5.56 -13.81 20.03
C ASN A 56 -4.40 -13.25 19.17
N PHE A 57 -3.72 -12.21 19.59
CA PHE A 57 -2.61 -11.63 18.85
C PHE A 57 -1.45 -12.63 18.64
N ALA A 58 -0.96 -12.71 17.41
CA ALA A 58 0.22 -13.48 17.06
C ALA A 58 1.55 -12.77 17.42
N TRP A 59 1.52 -11.48 17.71
CA TRP A 59 2.67 -10.62 18.00
C TRP A 59 3.75 -10.66 16.92
N GLY A 60 3.31 -10.74 15.67
CA GLY A 60 4.18 -10.77 14.50
C GLY A 60 3.39 -10.72 13.20
N GLY A 61 4.04 -10.39 12.10
CA GLY A 61 3.36 -10.17 10.84
C GLY A 61 2.33 -9.03 10.96
N MET A 62 1.12 -9.26 10.48
CA MET A 62 0.02 -8.29 10.51
C MET A 62 -0.86 -8.37 11.78
N SER A 63 -0.39 -9.04 12.85
CA SER A 63 -1.07 -9.15 14.14
C SER A 63 -0.13 -8.74 15.27
N GLY A 64 -0.26 -7.49 15.76
CA GLY A 64 0.59 -6.92 16.81
C GLY A 64 1.04 -5.49 16.54
N VAL A 65 2.19 -5.10 17.09
CA VAL A 65 2.71 -3.74 16.99
C VAL A 65 3.41 -3.54 15.64
N ASN A 66 3.19 -2.36 15.02
CA ASN A 66 3.81 -1.89 13.78
C ASN A 66 3.31 -2.55 12.48
N GLY A 67 2.79 -3.77 12.51
CA GLY A 67 2.42 -4.52 11.31
C GLY A 67 3.58 -4.74 10.34
N TYR A 68 3.87 -6.00 10.05
CA TYR A 68 4.95 -6.40 9.15
C TYR A 68 4.40 -7.34 8.07
N VAL A 69 4.89 -7.22 6.84
CA VAL A 69 4.42 -8.10 5.75
C VAL A 69 4.80 -9.54 6.01
N GLN A 70 6.07 -9.77 6.39
CA GLN A 70 6.58 -11.11 6.67
C GLN A 70 6.71 -11.34 8.18
N ASN A 71 6.59 -12.59 8.59
CA ASN A 71 6.95 -12.98 9.94
C ASN A 71 8.29 -13.72 9.89
N PHE A 72 9.36 -13.10 10.38
CA PHE A 72 10.71 -13.63 10.31
C PHE A 72 10.96 -14.81 11.24
N ASN A 73 10.04 -15.13 12.16
CA ASN A 73 10.09 -16.37 12.92
C ASN A 73 9.99 -17.62 12.02
N TYR A 74 9.55 -17.48 10.76
CA TYR A 74 9.51 -18.56 9.79
C TYR A 74 10.82 -18.79 9.03
N PHE A 75 11.83 -17.94 9.18
CA PHE A 75 13.15 -18.20 8.61
C PHE A 75 13.77 -19.46 9.21
N ARG A 76 14.33 -20.28 8.35
CA ARG A 76 14.98 -21.55 8.70
C ARG A 76 16.35 -21.65 8.06
N ASN A 77 17.24 -22.35 8.73
CA ASN A 77 18.56 -22.65 8.19
C ASN A 77 18.45 -23.70 7.07
N ASN A 78 19.05 -23.41 5.91
CA ASN A 78 19.10 -24.30 4.75
C ASN A 78 20.40 -25.14 4.71
N THR A 79 21.32 -24.94 5.62
CA THR A 79 22.62 -25.57 5.63
C THR A 79 22.87 -26.34 6.93
N THR A 80 23.99 -27.05 7.00
CA THR A 80 24.40 -27.70 8.22
C THR A 80 24.74 -26.67 9.31
N VAL A 81 24.38 -26.97 10.55
CA VAL A 81 24.46 -26.06 11.71
C VAL A 81 25.87 -25.53 11.96
N ASP A 82 26.91 -26.23 11.53
CA ASP A 82 28.31 -25.86 11.64
C ASP A 82 28.79 -24.81 10.65
N LYS A 83 27.97 -24.46 9.66
CA LYS A 83 28.31 -23.46 8.60
C LYS A 83 27.57 -22.14 8.75
N VAL A 84 26.35 -22.18 9.27
CA VAL A 84 25.48 -21.01 9.48
C VAL A 84 24.83 -21.11 10.83
N ARG A 85 24.85 -20.02 11.56
CA ARG A 85 24.19 -19.90 12.86
C ARG A 85 23.17 -18.76 12.79
N ILE A 86 21.93 -19.03 13.19
CA ILE A 86 20.96 -17.99 13.51
C ILE A 86 21.23 -17.55 14.95
N ASP A 87 21.72 -16.33 15.11
CA ASP A 87 22.13 -15.81 16.43
C ASP A 87 20.93 -15.22 17.18
N GLU A 88 20.07 -14.49 16.44
CA GLU A 88 18.88 -13.85 16.98
C GLU A 88 17.76 -13.98 15.94
N GLN A 89 16.54 -14.23 16.39
CA GLN A 89 15.37 -14.33 15.54
C GLN A 89 14.15 -13.77 16.26
N GLY A 90 13.54 -12.76 15.65
CA GLY A 90 12.30 -12.13 16.08
C GLY A 90 11.27 -12.14 14.96
N SER A 91 10.10 -11.58 15.21
CA SER A 91 9.02 -11.51 14.23
C SER A 91 9.33 -10.59 13.02
N ASN A 92 10.22 -9.62 13.20
CA ASN A 92 10.57 -8.63 12.18
C ASN A 92 12.07 -8.49 11.92
N SER A 93 12.91 -9.21 12.66
CA SER A 93 14.36 -9.16 12.50
C SER A 93 14.99 -10.53 12.66
N ILE A 94 16.13 -10.73 11.99
CA ILE A 94 16.95 -11.93 12.11
C ILE A 94 18.42 -11.53 11.99
N LYS A 95 19.25 -12.14 12.85
CA LYS A 95 20.71 -12.04 12.77
C LYS A 95 21.30 -13.41 12.46
N VAL A 96 22.12 -13.46 11.44
CA VAL A 96 22.74 -14.69 10.94
C VAL A 96 24.25 -14.51 10.88
N THR A 97 25.01 -15.48 11.39
CA THR A 97 26.46 -15.53 11.25
C THR A 97 26.87 -16.69 10.33
N LEU A 98 27.65 -16.35 9.31
CA LEU A 98 28.31 -17.33 8.44
C LEU A 98 29.68 -17.67 9.00
N LEU A 99 29.91 -18.95 9.23
CA LEU A 99 31.13 -19.47 9.85
C LEU A 99 32.17 -19.94 8.81
N THR A 100 31.71 -20.24 7.59
CA THR A 100 32.58 -20.72 6.50
C THR A 100 32.28 -20.02 5.19
N SER A 101 33.31 -19.82 4.37
CA SER A 101 33.17 -19.28 3.01
C SER A 101 32.59 -20.29 2.01
N GLY A 102 32.16 -19.83 0.83
CA GLY A 102 31.69 -20.69 -0.25
C GLY A 102 30.22 -21.11 -0.15
N MET A 103 29.43 -20.47 0.70
CA MET A 103 28.00 -20.74 0.85
C MET A 103 27.16 -19.99 -0.17
N GLY A 104 26.17 -20.66 -0.74
CA GLY A 104 25.16 -20.04 -1.60
C GLY A 104 23.92 -19.61 -0.79
N HIS A 105 22.97 -20.51 -0.65
CA HIS A 105 21.72 -20.26 0.09
C HIS A 105 21.93 -20.54 1.57
N VAL A 106 21.61 -19.61 2.45
CA VAL A 106 21.92 -19.75 3.89
C VAL A 106 20.69 -19.92 4.76
N ILE A 107 19.66 -19.11 4.56
CA ILE A 107 18.36 -19.22 5.26
C ILE A 107 17.23 -19.08 4.26
N TYR A 108 16.05 -19.56 4.60
CA TYR A 108 14.86 -19.48 3.74
C TYR A 108 13.57 -19.32 4.53
N ILE A 109 12.55 -18.78 3.86
CA ILE A 109 11.14 -18.81 4.30
C ILE A 109 10.38 -19.75 3.35
N PRO A 110 9.62 -20.75 3.86
CA PRO A 110 8.77 -21.61 3.05
C PRO A 110 7.67 -20.82 2.30
N LYS A 111 7.27 -21.31 1.13
CA LYS A 111 6.25 -20.68 0.27
C LYS A 111 4.91 -20.48 0.99
N ASP A 112 4.46 -21.48 1.73
CA ASP A 112 3.16 -21.52 2.40
C ASP A 112 2.97 -20.45 3.47
N VAL A 113 4.04 -19.83 3.93
CA VAL A 113 4.02 -18.75 4.95
C VAL A 113 4.56 -17.41 4.44
N TYR A 114 5.09 -17.36 3.21
CA TYR A 114 5.58 -16.11 2.61
C TYR A 114 4.44 -15.32 1.95
N GLN A 115 4.43 -14.00 2.18
CA GLN A 115 3.42 -13.08 1.62
C GLN A 115 3.94 -12.45 0.33
N PHE A 116 3.59 -13.02 -0.83
CA PHE A 116 4.11 -12.60 -2.13
C PHE A 116 3.53 -11.28 -2.63
N ASN A 117 2.25 -11.01 -2.37
CA ASN A 117 1.48 -9.95 -3.04
C ASN A 117 1.63 -8.56 -2.41
N LYS A 118 2.64 -8.36 -1.54
CA LYS A 118 2.88 -7.07 -0.88
C LYS A 118 4.35 -6.71 -0.95
N SER A 119 4.66 -5.49 -1.36
CA SER A 119 5.99 -4.93 -1.21
C SER A 119 6.28 -4.56 0.24
N TYR A 120 7.55 -4.61 0.62
CA TYR A 120 8.00 -4.19 1.95
C TYR A 120 9.48 -3.79 1.89
N PHE A 121 9.91 -3.04 2.89
CA PHE A 121 11.31 -2.65 3.02
C PHE A 121 12.02 -3.49 4.07
N ILE A 122 13.28 -3.80 3.77
CA ILE A 122 14.22 -4.36 4.75
C ILE A 122 15.42 -3.43 4.89
N LYS A 123 15.87 -3.28 6.13
CA LYS A 123 17.13 -2.65 6.47
C LYS A 123 18.15 -3.74 6.77
N ILE A 124 19.32 -3.63 6.19
CA ILE A 124 20.40 -4.59 6.37
C ILE A 124 21.57 -3.89 7.02
N SER A 125 22.18 -4.54 7.99
CA SER A 125 23.45 -4.20 8.58
C SER A 125 24.35 -5.43 8.49
N SER A 126 25.53 -5.29 7.88
CA SER A 126 26.42 -6.43 7.66
C SER A 126 27.88 -6.05 7.86
N GLU A 127 28.69 -7.03 8.22
CA GLU A 127 30.14 -6.90 8.34
C GLU A 127 30.82 -7.72 7.23
N GLY A 128 31.67 -7.06 6.44
CA GLY A 128 32.47 -7.72 5.41
C GLY A 128 31.79 -7.99 4.07
N TYR A 129 30.56 -7.51 3.87
CA TYR A 129 29.80 -7.63 2.62
C TYR A 129 29.80 -6.33 1.83
N ASN A 130 29.87 -6.43 0.50
CA ASN A 130 29.78 -5.32 -0.43
C ASN A 130 28.51 -5.45 -1.27
N GLU A 131 28.22 -4.42 -2.04
CA GLU A 131 27.16 -4.43 -3.05
C GLU A 131 27.35 -5.62 -4.01
N GLY A 132 26.25 -6.35 -4.28
CA GLY A 132 26.26 -7.57 -5.09
C GLY A 132 26.58 -8.86 -4.36
N ASP A 133 27.05 -8.81 -3.09
CA ASP A 133 27.32 -10.00 -2.30
C ASP A 133 26.04 -10.64 -1.69
N LEU A 134 24.98 -9.84 -1.50
CA LEU A 134 23.73 -10.26 -0.87
C LEU A 134 22.54 -10.14 -1.82
N PHE A 135 21.69 -11.14 -1.86
CA PHE A 135 20.42 -11.09 -2.61
C PHE A 135 19.38 -12.05 -2.06
N LEU A 136 18.10 -11.70 -2.22
CA LEU A 136 16.99 -12.63 -2.08
C LEU A 136 16.75 -13.35 -3.39
N SER A 137 16.57 -14.67 -3.34
CA SER A 137 16.20 -15.50 -4.49
C SER A 137 14.83 -16.13 -4.28
N PHE A 138 13.95 -15.93 -5.23
CA PHE A 138 12.67 -16.61 -5.35
C PHE A 138 12.88 -17.82 -6.27
N TYR A 139 12.80 -19.01 -5.70
CA TYR A 139 13.17 -20.24 -6.37
C TYR A 139 11.94 -20.98 -6.87
N ALA A 140 11.81 -21.15 -8.17
CA ALA A 140 10.79 -21.97 -8.79
C ALA A 140 11.24 -23.44 -8.94
N PRO A 141 10.34 -24.43 -8.83
CA PRO A 141 10.68 -25.82 -9.07
C PRO A 141 11.10 -26.01 -10.53
N SER A 142 12.14 -26.80 -10.77
CA SER A 142 12.64 -27.06 -12.09
C SER A 142 11.69 -27.92 -12.92
N THR A 143 10.90 -27.29 -13.76
CA THR A 143 10.61 -27.88 -15.07
C THR A 143 11.56 -27.20 -16.04
N SER A 144 12.66 -27.84 -16.39
CA SER A 144 13.70 -27.55 -17.40
C SER A 144 14.19 -26.09 -17.64
N THR A 145 13.56 -25.06 -17.09
CA THR A 145 13.94 -23.64 -17.12
C THR A 145 13.50 -22.95 -15.84
N ALA A 146 14.17 -23.25 -14.72
CA ALA A 146 13.92 -22.61 -13.43
C ALA A 146 14.21 -21.10 -13.51
N THR A 147 13.18 -20.29 -13.54
CA THR A 147 13.30 -18.82 -13.45
C THR A 147 13.52 -18.45 -11.98
N THR A 148 14.75 -18.15 -11.61
CA THR A 148 15.04 -17.60 -10.29
C THR A 148 14.98 -16.08 -10.38
N VAL A 149 14.01 -15.46 -9.71
CA VAL A 149 14.02 -14.01 -9.51
C VAL A 149 15.03 -13.67 -8.41
N LYS A 150 15.97 -12.79 -8.70
CA LYS A 150 16.99 -12.32 -7.74
C LYS A 150 16.82 -10.84 -7.48
N ILE A 151 16.74 -10.48 -6.20
CA ILE A 151 16.68 -9.10 -5.75
C ILE A 151 17.98 -8.79 -5.03
N PRO A 152 18.87 -7.95 -5.61
CA PRO A 152 20.08 -7.51 -4.94
C PRO A 152 19.74 -6.74 -3.67
N LEU A 153 20.50 -6.97 -2.60
CA LEU A 153 20.31 -6.32 -1.32
C LEU A 153 21.45 -5.35 -1.04
N ASN A 154 21.12 -4.18 -0.51
CA ASN A 154 22.14 -3.22 -0.04
C ASN A 154 22.68 -3.70 1.33
N PRO A 155 23.96 -4.06 1.43
CA PRO A 155 24.52 -4.69 2.64
C PRO A 155 24.51 -3.80 3.90
N ASN A 156 24.44 -2.49 3.74
CA ASN A 156 24.41 -1.53 4.85
C ASN A 156 23.39 -0.41 4.56
N GLY A 157 22.20 -0.78 4.13
CA GLY A 157 21.16 0.15 3.76
C GLY A 157 19.76 -0.45 3.76
N ILE A 158 18.84 0.26 3.12
CA ILE A 158 17.45 -0.16 2.94
C ILE A 158 17.28 -0.68 1.51
N THR A 159 16.55 -1.77 1.37
CA THR A 159 16.16 -2.33 0.07
C THR A 159 14.68 -2.58 0.05
N GLU A 160 14.00 -2.15 -1.00
CA GLU A 160 12.61 -2.54 -1.28
C GLU A 160 12.56 -3.96 -1.83
N ILE A 161 11.74 -4.79 -1.21
CA ILE A 161 11.35 -6.09 -1.73
C ILE A 161 9.99 -5.90 -2.40
N PRO A 162 9.91 -5.94 -3.73
CA PRO A 162 8.68 -5.68 -4.45
C PRO A 162 7.64 -6.78 -4.22
N ALA A 163 6.38 -6.46 -4.41
CA ALA A 163 5.34 -7.48 -4.54
C ALA A 163 5.65 -8.38 -5.75
N ILE A 164 5.68 -9.68 -5.54
CA ILE A 164 5.94 -10.67 -6.56
C ILE A 164 4.65 -11.45 -6.76
N LYS A 165 4.18 -11.57 -7.98
CA LYS A 165 3.02 -12.43 -8.26
C LYS A 165 3.40 -13.87 -7.92
N GLU A 166 2.47 -14.58 -7.27
CA GLU A 166 2.62 -15.96 -6.85
C GLU A 166 2.75 -16.86 -8.10
N ASP A 167 3.97 -16.98 -8.60
CA ASP A 167 4.36 -18.07 -9.49
C ASP A 167 4.66 -19.31 -8.64
N ASP A 168 4.90 -20.46 -9.23
CA ASP A 168 5.18 -21.72 -8.53
C ASP A 168 6.53 -21.72 -7.78
N PHE A 169 6.78 -20.71 -6.94
CA PHE A 169 7.96 -20.68 -6.08
C PHE A 169 7.84 -21.69 -4.92
N LEU A 170 8.93 -22.39 -4.59
CA LEU A 170 9.01 -23.31 -3.47
C LEU A 170 9.42 -22.64 -2.16
N ALA A 171 10.27 -21.62 -2.25
CA ALA A 171 10.79 -20.90 -1.10
C ALA A 171 11.47 -19.60 -1.52
N VAL A 172 11.68 -18.71 -0.55
CA VAL A 172 12.50 -17.51 -0.70
C VAL A 172 13.77 -17.67 0.12
N TYR A 173 14.91 -17.56 -0.54
CA TYR A 173 16.23 -17.77 0.06
C TYR A 173 17.01 -16.47 0.18
N LEU A 174 17.66 -16.26 1.33
CA LEU A 174 18.76 -15.33 1.45
C LEU A 174 20.03 -15.99 0.90
N ASN A 175 20.68 -15.32 -0.04
CA ASN A 175 21.95 -15.74 -0.63
C ASN A 175 23.05 -14.77 -0.24
N VAL A 176 24.22 -15.32 -0.03
CA VAL A 176 25.44 -14.58 0.29
C VAL A 176 26.58 -14.99 -0.62
N GLY A 177 27.43 -14.03 -0.97
CA GLY A 177 28.55 -14.17 -1.90
C GLY A 177 29.79 -14.91 -1.35
N GLY A 178 29.57 -15.94 -0.51
CA GLY A 178 30.68 -16.81 -0.08
C GLY A 178 31.64 -16.22 0.94
N LYS A 179 31.27 -15.16 1.65
CA LYS A 179 32.06 -14.51 2.69
C LYS A 179 31.66 -14.98 4.09
N VAL A 180 32.64 -14.94 5.03
CA VAL A 180 32.40 -15.13 6.46
C VAL A 180 32.01 -13.79 7.07
N GLY A 181 31.03 -13.76 7.96
CA GLY A 181 30.58 -12.52 8.60
C GLY A 181 29.19 -12.62 9.19
N SER A 182 28.71 -11.52 9.75
CA SER A 182 27.36 -11.41 10.31
C SER A 182 26.48 -10.50 9.48
N ILE A 183 25.21 -10.83 9.41
CA ILE A 183 24.16 -10.09 8.70
C ILE A 183 22.98 -9.96 9.64
N THR A 184 22.52 -8.73 9.86
CA THR A 184 21.25 -8.43 10.50
C THR A 184 20.28 -7.90 9.45
N ILE A 185 19.12 -8.52 9.34
CA ILE A 185 18.02 -8.08 8.46
C ILE A 185 16.87 -7.69 9.35
N GLU A 186 16.40 -6.47 9.19
CA GLU A 186 15.25 -5.90 9.89
C GLU A 186 14.19 -5.46 8.87
N GLN A 187 12.98 -5.96 9.00
CA GLN A 187 11.86 -5.49 8.19
C GLN A 187 11.32 -4.17 8.75
N LEU A 188 11.15 -3.17 7.88
CA LEU A 188 10.54 -1.91 8.27
C LEU A 188 9.02 -2.06 8.39
N PRO A 189 8.38 -1.41 9.37
CA PRO A 189 6.96 -1.55 9.61
C PRO A 189 6.10 -0.91 8.52
N LEU A 190 4.93 -1.49 8.23
CA LEU A 190 3.93 -0.89 7.36
C LEU A 190 3.11 0.19 8.08
N TYR A 191 2.85 -0.01 9.38
CA TYR A 191 2.04 0.89 10.22
C TYR A 191 2.82 1.31 11.46
N PRO A 192 3.90 2.11 11.27
CA PRO A 192 4.82 2.44 12.35
C PRO A 192 4.10 3.11 13.52
N GLY A 193 4.31 2.59 14.73
CA GLY A 193 3.70 3.09 15.96
C GLY A 193 2.24 2.71 16.16
N ALA A 194 1.64 1.89 15.30
CA ALA A 194 0.27 1.40 15.46
C ALA A 194 0.22 0.03 16.10
N LEU A 195 -0.92 -0.27 16.71
CA LEU A 195 -1.34 -1.62 17.01
C LEU A 195 -2.19 -2.13 15.84
N VAL A 196 -1.81 -3.26 15.26
CA VAL A 196 -2.43 -3.85 14.07
C VAL A 196 -3.25 -5.07 14.47
N PHE A 197 -4.50 -5.09 14.02
CA PHE A 197 -5.46 -6.16 14.18
C PHE A 197 -5.65 -6.87 12.83
N ASP A 198 -5.50 -8.18 12.79
CA ASP A 198 -5.44 -8.96 11.56
C ASP A 198 -6.79 -9.16 10.85
N GLY A 199 -7.89 -8.86 11.55
CA GLY A 199 -9.24 -9.05 11.03
C GLY A 199 -9.73 -10.50 11.02
N VAL A 200 -8.98 -11.41 11.62
CA VAL A 200 -9.31 -12.84 11.75
C VAL A 200 -9.91 -13.10 13.12
N ASP A 201 -9.18 -12.82 14.18
CA ASP A 201 -9.60 -13.07 15.55
C ASP A 201 -8.98 -12.14 16.60
N ASP A 202 -8.15 -11.17 16.20
CA ASP A 202 -7.55 -10.16 17.07
C ASP A 202 -8.59 -9.19 17.62
N TRP A 203 -8.55 -8.95 18.93
CA TRP A 203 -9.37 -7.94 19.57
C TRP A 203 -8.82 -7.51 20.94
N ALA A 204 -9.30 -6.36 21.43
CA ALA A 204 -9.02 -5.89 22.78
C ALA A 204 -10.30 -5.45 23.48
N GLY A 205 -10.35 -5.55 24.81
CA GLY A 205 -11.53 -5.08 25.53
C GLY A 205 -11.37 -5.02 27.03
N CYS A 206 -12.28 -4.26 27.67
CA CYS A 206 -12.49 -4.21 29.11
C CYS A 206 -13.98 -4.18 29.43
N ASP A 207 -14.33 -4.46 30.68
CA ASP A 207 -15.71 -4.49 31.18
C ASP A 207 -15.91 -3.57 32.38
N ASN A 208 -15.02 -2.61 32.58
CA ASN A 208 -15.05 -1.64 33.66
C ASN A 208 -15.02 -0.17 33.21
N LEU A 209 -15.33 0.11 31.93
CA LEU A 209 -15.48 1.48 31.46
C LEU A 209 -16.67 2.14 32.18
N PRO A 210 -16.59 3.43 32.57
CA PRO A 210 -17.77 4.14 33.05
C PRO A 210 -18.90 4.12 32.03
N LEU A 211 -20.14 4.11 32.52
CA LEU A 211 -21.29 4.28 31.65
C LEU A 211 -21.21 5.64 30.94
N LEU A 212 -21.45 5.64 29.65
CA LEU A 212 -21.47 6.83 28.79
C LEU A 212 -22.92 7.21 28.44
N PRO A 213 -23.67 7.79 29.41
CA PRO A 213 -25.07 8.12 29.17
C PRO A 213 -25.17 9.31 28.23
N LYS A 214 -25.98 9.16 27.21
CA LYS A 214 -26.20 10.16 26.18
C LYS A 214 -26.59 11.54 26.73
N GLU A 215 -27.34 11.55 27.81
CA GLU A 215 -27.85 12.76 28.45
C GLU A 215 -26.70 13.62 29.03
N LYS A 216 -25.56 13.01 29.32
CA LYS A 216 -24.35 13.69 29.81
C LYS A 216 -23.36 14.04 28.73
N GLY A 217 -23.58 13.48 27.52
CA GLY A 217 -22.61 13.56 26.44
C GLY A 217 -21.46 12.56 26.58
N TYR A 218 -20.78 12.28 25.47
CA TYR A 218 -19.52 11.54 25.40
C TYR A 218 -18.84 11.78 24.05
N SER A 219 -17.54 11.50 23.97
CA SER A 219 -16.83 11.51 22.69
C SER A 219 -15.87 10.34 22.59
N ILE A 220 -15.82 9.73 21.41
CA ILE A 220 -14.89 8.68 21.01
C ILE A 220 -14.10 9.19 19.82
N ILE A 221 -12.78 9.22 19.95
CA ILE A 221 -11.86 9.71 18.90
C ILE A 221 -10.80 8.63 18.67
N ALA A 222 -10.57 8.26 17.43
CA ALA A 222 -9.57 7.27 17.05
C ALA A 222 -8.70 7.76 15.88
N LEU A 223 -7.40 7.58 16.01
CA LEU A 223 -6.45 7.68 14.91
C LEU A 223 -6.18 6.28 14.39
N ARG A 224 -6.62 6.01 13.17
CA ARG A 224 -6.67 4.66 12.60
C ARG A 224 -6.43 4.63 11.09
N ASN A 225 -6.12 3.45 10.54
CA ASN A 225 -6.16 3.13 9.12
C ASN A 225 -6.82 1.75 8.93
N TRP A 226 -7.74 1.63 7.96
CA TRP A 226 -8.30 0.36 7.52
C TRP A 226 -7.31 -0.38 6.62
N ILE A 227 -6.98 -1.63 6.94
CA ILE A 227 -6.06 -2.47 6.17
C ILE A 227 -6.80 -3.24 5.10
N THR A 228 -7.87 -3.95 5.51
CA THR A 228 -8.79 -4.59 4.58
C THR A 228 -10.16 -3.99 4.76
N ARG A 229 -10.65 -3.35 3.72
CA ARG A 229 -11.91 -2.64 3.76
C ARG A 229 -13.10 -3.58 3.52
N TYR A 230 -12.96 -4.56 2.63
CA TYR A 230 -14.06 -5.40 2.20
C TYR A 230 -13.63 -6.82 1.82
N ASP A 231 -14.46 -7.81 2.20
CA ASP A 231 -14.61 -9.06 1.50
C ASP A 231 -16.11 -9.34 1.25
N ALA A 232 -16.44 -10.08 0.19
CA ALA A 232 -17.81 -10.32 -0.27
C ALA A 232 -18.72 -10.95 0.80
N THR A 233 -18.19 -11.46 1.88
CA THR A 233 -18.90 -12.18 2.92
C THR A 233 -19.14 -11.38 4.20
N GLN A 234 -18.55 -10.20 4.35
CA GLN A 234 -18.54 -9.45 5.61
C GLN A 234 -18.87 -7.97 5.42
N TYR A 235 -20.15 -7.64 5.57
CA TYR A 235 -20.67 -6.27 5.40
C TYR A 235 -20.26 -5.28 6.49
N LYS A 236 -19.86 -5.75 7.67
CA LYS A 236 -19.64 -4.89 8.86
C LYS A 236 -18.40 -5.34 9.62
N ARG A 237 -17.48 -4.42 9.85
CA ARG A 237 -16.26 -4.66 10.63
C ARG A 237 -16.17 -3.65 11.76
N PRO A 238 -16.48 -4.04 13.01
CA PRO A 238 -16.50 -3.14 14.16
C PRO A 238 -15.09 -2.68 14.52
N LEU A 239 -14.89 -1.37 14.63
CA LEU A 239 -13.64 -0.78 15.06
C LEU A 239 -13.61 -0.56 16.58
N ILE A 240 -14.61 0.18 17.09
CA ILE A 240 -14.75 0.51 18.52
C ILE A 240 -16.24 0.38 18.87
N SER A 241 -16.54 -0.33 19.95
CA SER A 241 -17.91 -0.59 20.36
C SER A 241 -18.05 -0.79 21.85
N ASN A 242 -19.16 -0.33 22.42
CA ASN A 242 -19.63 -0.77 23.72
C ASN A 242 -20.91 -1.63 23.62
N LEU A 243 -21.22 -2.15 22.43
CA LEU A 243 -22.39 -2.96 22.16
C LEU A 243 -22.23 -4.37 22.75
N ASP A 244 -23.09 -4.73 23.71
CA ASP A 244 -23.13 -6.05 24.36
C ASP A 244 -24.37 -6.85 23.99
N THR A 245 -25.51 -6.15 23.89
CA THR A 245 -26.80 -6.71 23.50
C THR A 245 -27.39 -5.85 22.37
N ASN A 246 -28.58 -6.22 21.87
CA ASN A 246 -29.29 -5.41 20.86
C ASN A 246 -29.88 -4.12 21.48
N ASP A 247 -29.15 -3.46 22.35
CA ASP A 247 -29.61 -2.28 23.07
C ASP A 247 -29.40 -1.00 22.25
N GLU A 248 -30.47 -0.25 22.09
CA GLU A 248 -30.56 0.99 21.32
C GLU A 248 -29.84 2.18 21.97
N GLY A 249 -28.69 2.09 22.44
CA GLY A 249 -27.98 3.19 23.09
C GLY A 249 -26.47 3.02 23.12
N ALA A 250 -26.05 1.84 22.71
CA ALA A 250 -24.63 1.54 22.53
C ALA A 250 -24.11 2.23 21.28
N PHE A 251 -22.84 2.66 21.31
CA PHE A 251 -22.18 3.09 20.08
C PHE A 251 -21.47 1.92 19.38
N LEU A 252 -21.40 2.02 18.07
CA LEU A 252 -20.62 1.13 17.22
C LEU A 252 -20.03 1.96 16.08
N ILE A 253 -18.73 2.10 16.05
CA ILE A 253 -17.97 2.65 14.91
C ILE A 253 -17.50 1.44 14.10
N GLU A 254 -17.90 1.37 12.84
CA GLU A 254 -17.62 0.22 11.99
C GLU A 254 -17.22 0.63 10.57
N TYR A 255 -16.47 -0.24 9.89
CA TYR A 255 -16.39 -0.23 8.45
C TYR A 255 -17.62 -0.94 7.87
N ARG A 256 -18.21 -0.34 6.86
CA ARG A 256 -19.41 -0.87 6.24
C ARG A 256 -19.36 -0.69 4.73
N LYS A 257 -19.77 -1.70 3.97
CA LYS A 257 -20.17 -1.56 2.59
C LYS A 257 -21.71 -1.45 2.55
N ASP A 258 -22.21 -0.37 2.00
CA ASP A 258 -23.61 -0.26 1.59
C ASP A 258 -23.69 -0.54 0.08
N GLU A 259 -24.84 -1.04 -0.39
CA GLU A 259 -25.09 -1.30 -1.82
C GLU A 259 -24.94 -0.04 -2.68
N ASN A 260 -25.05 1.15 -2.07
CA ASN A 260 -25.00 2.44 -2.75
C ASN A 260 -23.75 3.29 -2.42
N VAL A 261 -22.90 2.85 -1.50
CA VAL A 261 -21.72 3.60 -1.07
C VAL A 261 -20.55 2.65 -0.89
N ASN A 262 -19.50 2.85 -1.67
CA ASN A 262 -18.29 2.05 -1.59
C ASN A 262 -17.37 2.58 -0.50
N ASP A 263 -16.82 1.68 0.31
CA ASP A 263 -15.67 1.91 1.18
C ASP A 263 -15.78 3.09 2.17
N VAL A 264 -16.73 3.03 3.10
CA VAL A 264 -16.96 4.07 4.10
C VAL A 264 -16.84 3.57 5.54
N THR A 265 -16.42 4.42 6.45
CA THR A 265 -16.54 4.23 7.90
C THR A 265 -17.87 4.79 8.36
N GLY A 266 -18.66 3.98 9.06
CA GLY A 266 -19.98 4.35 9.54
C GLY A 266 -20.07 4.31 11.07
N SER A 267 -21.11 4.93 11.60
CA SER A 267 -21.52 4.81 13.00
C SER A 267 -22.95 4.28 13.06
N TYR A 268 -23.14 3.25 13.86
CA TYR A 268 -24.45 2.70 14.15
C TYR A 268 -24.91 3.20 15.52
N ASN A 269 -25.91 4.04 15.53
CA ASN A 269 -26.56 4.50 16.75
C ASN A 269 -28.07 4.58 16.45
N SER A 270 -28.81 3.54 16.80
CA SER A 270 -30.25 3.46 16.67
C SER A 270 -30.82 3.91 15.32
N PHE A 271 -30.51 3.18 14.25
CA PHE A 271 -31.16 3.25 12.92
C PHE A 271 -30.78 4.38 11.97
N THR A 272 -29.77 5.18 12.27
CA THR A 272 -29.27 6.13 11.29
C THR A 272 -27.78 5.91 11.07
N ASP A 273 -27.44 5.33 9.94
CA ASP A 273 -26.04 5.16 9.52
C ASP A 273 -25.49 6.51 9.06
N VAL A 274 -24.33 6.87 9.54
CA VAL A 274 -23.58 8.03 9.08
C VAL A 274 -22.27 7.53 8.48
N TYR A 275 -21.98 7.93 7.25
CA TYR A 275 -20.82 7.49 6.51
C TYR A 275 -19.86 8.65 6.28
N ILE A 276 -18.58 8.38 6.39
CA ILE A 276 -17.50 9.32 6.11
C ILE A 276 -16.51 8.71 5.15
N ASP A 277 -15.73 9.57 4.52
CA ASP A 277 -14.61 9.15 3.69
C ASP A 277 -13.60 8.32 4.49
N ASP A 278 -13.30 7.16 3.98
CA ASP A 278 -12.47 6.17 4.66
C ASP A 278 -10.96 6.49 4.61
N ASN A 279 -10.53 7.41 3.78
CA ASN A 279 -9.13 7.86 3.74
C ASN A 279 -8.77 8.87 4.86
N ASN A 280 -9.75 9.37 5.62
CA ASN A 280 -9.45 10.21 6.78
C ASN A 280 -8.88 9.36 7.92
N PRO A 281 -7.66 9.63 8.42
CA PRO A 281 -7.06 8.85 9.50
C PRO A 281 -7.74 9.08 10.86
N ILE A 282 -8.49 10.18 11.04
CA ILE A 282 -9.18 10.49 12.29
C ILE A 282 -10.66 10.16 12.18
N THR A 283 -11.13 9.29 13.05
CA THR A 283 -12.55 9.00 13.26
C THR A 283 -12.98 9.51 14.63
N TRP A 284 -14.08 10.24 14.71
CA TRP A 284 -14.64 10.67 15.98
C TRP A 284 -16.18 10.65 15.99
N GLN A 285 -16.74 10.38 17.15
CA GLN A 285 -18.17 10.37 17.41
C GLN A 285 -18.41 11.04 18.77
N THR A 286 -19.38 11.95 18.81
CA THR A 286 -19.95 12.45 20.07
C THR A 286 -21.34 11.84 20.28
N SER A 287 -21.96 12.11 21.43
CA SER A 287 -23.36 11.68 21.69
C SER A 287 -24.37 12.30 20.72
N SER A 288 -24.00 13.36 20.01
CA SER A 288 -24.89 14.13 19.13
C SER A 288 -24.40 14.24 17.68
N SER A 289 -23.14 13.92 17.38
CA SER A 289 -22.57 14.06 16.04
C SER A 289 -21.47 13.02 15.75
N TYR A 290 -21.19 12.82 14.46
CA TYR A 290 -20.16 11.93 13.95
C TYR A 290 -19.42 12.64 12.82
N ASN A 291 -18.13 12.89 12.98
CA ASN A 291 -17.30 13.70 12.04
C ASN A 291 -18.03 14.97 11.51
N GLY A 292 -18.71 15.69 12.40
CA GLY A 292 -19.45 16.92 12.07
C GLY A 292 -20.88 16.74 11.58
N GLN A 293 -21.34 15.51 11.38
CA GLN A 293 -22.72 15.23 10.99
C GLN A 293 -23.60 14.92 12.21
N ILE A 294 -24.84 15.41 12.21
CA ILE A 294 -25.77 15.21 13.32
C ILE A 294 -26.28 13.76 13.31
N ILE A 295 -26.08 13.05 14.42
CA ILE A 295 -26.60 11.70 14.65
C ILE A 295 -27.98 11.81 15.28
N LYS A 296 -28.98 11.11 14.75
CA LYS A 296 -30.30 11.03 15.38
C LYS A 296 -30.19 10.33 16.73
N LYS A 297 -30.82 10.93 17.74
CA LYS A 297 -30.79 10.48 19.13
C LYS A 297 -31.61 9.20 19.30
N GLY A 298 -30.98 8.08 19.70
CA GLY A 298 -31.62 6.87 20.21
C GLY A 298 -31.83 6.92 21.73
N THR A 299 -32.58 5.98 22.26
CA THR A 299 -32.76 5.79 23.71
C THR A 299 -31.53 5.08 24.28
N SER A 300 -30.92 5.63 25.33
CA SER A 300 -29.62 5.19 25.81
C SER A 300 -29.68 4.02 26.79
N LYS A 301 -29.04 2.90 26.46
CA LYS A 301 -28.46 1.98 27.46
C LYS A 301 -26.98 1.81 27.15
N SER A 302 -26.16 2.62 27.78
CA SER A 302 -24.70 2.43 27.76
C SER A 302 -24.34 1.21 28.60
N THR A 303 -23.37 0.43 28.14
CA THR A 303 -22.76 -0.63 28.93
C THR A 303 -21.40 -0.19 29.44
N ASN A 304 -20.90 -0.84 30.47
CA ASN A 304 -19.56 -0.62 30.98
C ASN A 304 -18.47 -1.40 30.22
N LYS A 305 -18.81 -1.97 29.08
CA LYS A 305 -17.89 -2.71 28.21
C LYS A 305 -17.32 -1.80 27.15
N LEU A 306 -16.07 -2.06 26.78
CA LEU A 306 -15.42 -1.50 25.61
C LEU A 306 -14.76 -2.63 24.83
N CYS A 307 -14.95 -2.65 23.53
CA CYS A 307 -14.38 -3.64 22.65
C CYS A 307 -13.76 -2.94 21.43
N ILE A 308 -12.54 -3.33 21.08
CA ILE A 308 -11.79 -2.83 19.93
C ILE A 308 -11.67 -3.95 18.91
N CYS A 309 -11.97 -3.64 17.65
CA CYS A 309 -11.95 -4.55 16.51
C CYS A 309 -12.89 -5.77 16.62
N LYS A 310 -13.86 -5.72 17.54
CA LYS A 310 -14.90 -6.71 17.76
C LYS A 310 -16.10 -6.08 18.47
N THR A 311 -17.22 -6.80 18.57
CA THR A 311 -18.32 -6.49 19.51
C THR A 311 -18.51 -7.64 20.48
N TYR A 312 -19.06 -7.36 21.67
CA TYR A 312 -19.57 -8.40 22.58
C TYR A 312 -20.88 -9.00 22.07
N PHE A 313 -21.57 -8.30 21.16
CA PHE A 313 -22.83 -8.77 20.57
C PHE A 313 -22.59 -9.91 19.59
N GLY A 314 -22.94 -11.14 19.97
CA GLY A 314 -22.58 -12.36 19.26
C GLY A 314 -23.12 -12.51 17.82
N ARG A 315 -24.15 -11.73 17.41
CA ARG A 315 -24.62 -11.70 16.01
C ARG A 315 -23.69 -10.94 15.06
N LEU A 316 -22.80 -10.11 15.61
CA LEU A 316 -21.79 -9.35 14.87
C LEU A 316 -20.39 -9.92 15.15
N SER A 317 -20.22 -11.23 15.10
CA SER A 317 -18.96 -11.94 15.38
C SER A 317 -17.91 -11.74 14.27
N LYS A 318 -17.65 -10.49 13.92
CA LYS A 318 -16.68 -10.09 12.90
C LYS A 318 -15.56 -9.30 13.56
N TYR A 319 -14.40 -9.35 12.94
CA TYR A 319 -13.21 -8.67 13.41
C TYR A 319 -12.77 -7.61 12.39
N ALA A 320 -12.33 -6.46 12.85
CA ALA A 320 -11.77 -5.45 11.97
C ALA A 320 -10.30 -5.72 11.67
N ASN A 321 -9.92 -5.52 10.42
CA ASN A 321 -8.52 -5.48 10.01
C ASN A 321 -8.10 -4.02 9.91
N ALA A 322 -7.45 -3.52 10.96
CA ALA A 322 -7.13 -2.11 11.10
C ALA A 322 -5.83 -1.88 11.87
N ALA A 323 -5.16 -0.79 11.55
CA ALA A 323 -4.07 -0.23 12.36
C ALA A 323 -4.61 0.93 13.20
N ILE A 324 -4.33 0.94 14.49
CA ILE A 324 -4.80 1.96 15.43
C ILE A 324 -3.61 2.53 16.20
N TRP A 325 -3.43 3.85 16.10
CA TRP A 325 -2.38 4.59 16.83
C TRP A 325 -2.86 5.06 18.17
N GLU A 326 -4.05 5.70 18.21
CA GLU A 326 -4.60 6.34 19.39
C GLU A 326 -6.11 6.15 19.49
N ILE A 327 -6.61 6.01 20.72
CA ILE A 327 -8.03 6.11 21.05
C ILE A 327 -8.17 7.04 22.24
N VAL A 328 -9.09 7.99 22.17
CA VAL A 328 -9.43 8.94 23.25
C VAL A 328 -10.91 8.85 23.55
N ILE A 329 -11.27 8.73 24.82
CA ILE A 329 -12.67 8.67 25.29
C ILE A 329 -12.90 9.78 26.31
N LEU A 330 -13.89 10.65 26.06
CA LEU A 330 -14.28 11.76 26.93
C LEU A 330 -15.68 11.53 27.48
N ASP A 331 -15.96 12.06 28.69
CA ASP A 331 -17.26 11.99 29.36
C ASP A 331 -18.23 13.10 28.95
N HIS A 332 -17.92 13.82 27.89
CA HIS A 332 -18.72 14.92 27.34
C HIS A 332 -18.58 14.99 25.81
N ASP A 333 -19.46 15.77 25.19
CA ASP A 333 -19.32 16.10 23.77
C ASP A 333 -18.13 17.04 23.59
N ALA A 334 -17.10 16.58 22.87
CA ALA A 334 -15.89 17.35 22.63
C ALA A 334 -16.22 18.66 21.88
N THR A 335 -15.63 19.73 22.37
CA THR A 335 -15.67 21.03 21.69
C THR A 335 -14.73 21.03 20.49
N GLU A 336 -14.94 21.96 19.53
CA GLU A 336 -14.02 22.14 18.40
C GLU A 336 -12.59 22.46 18.86
N GLU A 337 -12.42 23.21 19.95
CA GLU A 337 -11.11 23.51 20.52
C GLU A 337 -10.40 22.25 21.03
N GLU A 338 -11.12 21.35 21.69
CA GLU A 338 -10.56 20.07 22.16
C GLU A 338 -10.22 19.14 21.01
N LEU A 339 -11.09 19.03 20.02
CA LEU A 339 -10.82 18.26 18.78
C LEU A 339 -9.59 18.81 18.04
N THR A 340 -9.45 20.14 17.98
CA THR A 340 -8.28 20.79 17.38
C THR A 340 -7.00 20.46 18.17
N LYS A 341 -7.00 20.57 19.50
CA LYS A 341 -5.83 20.22 20.32
C LYS A 341 -5.42 18.75 20.14
N ILE A 342 -6.39 17.84 20.06
CA ILE A 342 -6.14 16.42 19.84
C ILE A 342 -5.58 16.19 18.42
N LYS A 343 -6.15 16.84 17.41
CA LYS A 343 -5.65 16.79 16.03
C LYS A 343 -4.24 17.34 15.93
N ASP A 344 -3.94 18.47 16.55
CA ASP A 344 -2.60 19.08 16.53
C ASP A 344 -1.56 18.15 17.18
N TYR A 345 -1.94 17.47 18.26
CA TYR A 345 -1.09 16.43 18.85
C TYR A 345 -0.85 15.28 17.86
N PHE A 346 -1.90 14.81 17.17
CA PHE A 346 -1.75 13.73 16.18
C PHE A 346 -0.85 14.15 15.03
N VAL A 347 -1.06 15.32 14.46
CA VAL A 347 -0.23 15.87 13.36
C VAL A 347 1.24 15.99 13.80
N LYS A 348 1.48 16.46 15.03
CA LYS A 348 2.84 16.60 15.55
C LYS A 348 3.51 15.25 15.84
N THR A 349 2.75 14.26 16.33
CA THR A 349 3.28 12.96 16.77
C THR A 349 3.41 11.96 15.61
N TYR A 350 2.49 12.06 14.64
CA TYR A 350 2.37 11.16 13.49
C TYR A 350 2.32 11.95 12.17
N PRO A 351 3.31 12.84 11.88
CA PRO A 351 3.24 13.78 10.76
C PRO A 351 3.01 13.09 9.41
N TRP A 352 3.53 11.87 9.26
CA TRP A 352 3.40 11.09 8.02
C TRP A 352 1.98 10.67 7.66
N LEU A 353 1.01 10.74 8.59
CA LEU A 353 -0.40 10.40 8.35
C LEU A 353 -1.22 11.58 7.80
N PHE A 354 -0.65 12.79 7.75
CA PHE A 354 -1.37 14.03 7.49
C PHE A 354 -0.76 14.83 6.33
N PRO A 355 -0.74 14.30 5.10
CA PRO A 355 -0.38 15.10 3.94
C PRO A 355 -1.43 16.20 3.71
N ASP A 356 -1.00 17.40 3.30
CA ASP A 356 -1.90 18.49 2.90
C ASP A 356 -2.56 18.20 1.56
N GLN A 357 -1.85 17.54 0.68
CA GLN A 357 -2.36 17.06 -0.61
C GLN A 357 -1.92 15.61 -0.77
N ALA A 358 -2.79 14.76 -1.25
CA ALA A 358 -2.42 13.39 -1.58
C ALA A 358 -3.26 12.83 -2.71
N TRP A 359 -2.61 12.11 -3.61
CA TRP A 359 -3.23 11.43 -4.75
C TRP A 359 -2.72 10.00 -4.85
N THR A 360 -3.59 9.11 -5.23
CA THR A 360 -3.26 7.72 -5.54
C THR A 360 -4.10 7.22 -6.70
N VAL A 361 -3.51 6.35 -7.51
CA VAL A 361 -4.21 5.68 -8.61
C VAL A 361 -4.57 4.23 -8.28
N VAL A 362 -4.25 3.78 -7.06
CA VAL A 362 -4.50 2.40 -6.62
C VAL A 362 -6.00 2.10 -6.63
N GLY A 363 -6.41 1.16 -7.46
CA GLY A 363 -7.81 0.77 -7.67
C GLY A 363 -8.49 1.39 -8.89
N LYS A 364 -7.86 2.37 -9.57
CA LYS A 364 -8.34 2.90 -10.86
C LYS A 364 -8.02 1.94 -12.01
N THR A 365 -8.91 1.94 -13.00
CA THR A 365 -8.80 1.15 -14.24
C THR A 365 -9.03 2.02 -15.47
N ASN A 366 -8.64 1.52 -16.65
CA ASN A 366 -8.87 2.21 -17.92
C ASN A 366 -10.36 2.26 -18.31
N GLU A 367 -11.20 1.47 -17.70
CA GLU A 367 -12.64 1.35 -17.94
C GLU A 367 -13.49 2.24 -17.04
N ASP A 368 -12.91 2.84 -15.98
CA ASP A 368 -13.65 3.70 -15.06
C ASP A 368 -14.22 4.93 -15.77
N GLU A 369 -15.45 5.31 -15.46
CA GLU A 369 -16.12 6.48 -16.05
C GLU A 369 -15.36 7.78 -15.74
N ASP A 370 -14.79 7.85 -14.53
CA ASP A 370 -14.01 9.00 -14.03
C ASP A 370 -12.49 8.83 -14.20
N ARG A 371 -12.05 7.90 -15.05
CA ARG A 371 -10.62 7.58 -15.27
C ARG A 371 -9.72 8.78 -15.58
N ALA A 372 -10.29 9.85 -16.13
CA ALA A 372 -9.54 11.06 -16.46
C ALA A 372 -9.32 12.02 -15.27
N THR A 373 -9.72 11.60 -14.07
CA THR A 373 -9.56 12.40 -12.84
C THR A 373 -9.00 11.54 -11.71
N ILE A 374 -7.97 12.03 -11.03
CA ILE A 374 -7.48 11.44 -9.78
C ILE A 374 -7.83 12.40 -8.66
N THR A 375 -8.82 12.02 -7.87
CA THR A 375 -9.33 12.84 -6.77
C THR A 375 -8.26 13.01 -5.69
N ASN A 376 -8.11 14.24 -5.20
CA ASN A 376 -7.30 14.48 -4.01
C ASN A 376 -7.98 13.88 -2.78
N ILE A 377 -7.33 12.88 -2.20
CA ILE A 377 -7.92 12.10 -1.11
C ILE A 377 -7.97 12.83 0.23
N THR A 378 -7.27 13.95 0.39
CA THR A 378 -7.32 14.76 1.62
C THR A 378 -8.61 15.58 1.74
N GLY A 379 -9.37 15.72 0.66
CA GLY A 379 -10.57 16.54 0.60
C GLY A 379 -10.30 18.04 0.43
N ASN A 380 -9.05 18.46 0.24
CA ASN A 380 -8.67 19.88 0.08
C ASN A 380 -8.87 20.41 -1.36
N GLY A 381 -9.51 19.62 -2.24
CA GLY A 381 -9.61 19.93 -3.67
C GLY A 381 -8.27 19.66 -4.38
N ASN A 382 -8.04 20.31 -5.54
CA ASN A 382 -6.83 20.14 -6.35
C ASN A 382 -6.69 18.74 -6.94
N ASP A 383 -7.76 18.20 -7.48
CA ASP A 383 -7.74 16.94 -8.20
C ASP A 383 -6.75 17.00 -9.37
N LEU A 384 -6.14 15.86 -9.70
CA LEU A 384 -5.33 15.73 -10.90
C LEU A 384 -6.22 15.43 -12.10
N VAL A 385 -6.09 16.24 -13.15
CA VAL A 385 -6.80 16.04 -14.42
C VAL A 385 -5.84 15.44 -15.43
N LEU A 386 -6.26 14.36 -16.06
CA LEU A 386 -5.54 13.65 -17.11
C LEU A 386 -6.03 14.13 -18.48
N SER A 387 -5.10 14.49 -19.35
CA SER A 387 -5.40 14.93 -20.72
C SER A 387 -4.54 14.19 -21.73
N ASN A 388 -5.11 13.88 -22.87
CA ASN A 388 -4.52 13.16 -24.01
C ASN A 388 -4.25 11.66 -23.77
N PHE A 389 -4.63 11.10 -22.63
CA PHE A 389 -4.48 9.68 -22.34
C PHE A 389 -5.30 8.80 -23.28
N GLY A 390 -4.66 7.79 -23.85
CA GLY A 390 -5.33 6.78 -24.68
C GLY A 390 -6.10 5.73 -23.86
N PHE A 391 -5.80 5.58 -22.57
CA PHE A 391 -6.30 4.54 -21.68
C PHE A 391 -6.16 3.14 -22.26
N ALA A 392 -5.03 2.91 -22.94
CA ALA A 392 -4.66 1.66 -23.58
C ALA A 392 -3.14 1.56 -23.73
N GLU A 393 -2.62 0.36 -23.87
CA GLU A 393 -1.18 0.08 -24.09
C GLU A 393 -0.26 0.82 -23.10
N GLY A 394 0.50 1.79 -23.57
CA GLY A 394 1.47 2.58 -22.79
C GLY A 394 0.94 3.91 -22.26
N SER A 395 -0.36 4.19 -22.34
CA SER A 395 -1.00 5.44 -21.88
C SER A 395 -2.25 5.12 -21.09
N GLY A 396 -2.19 5.18 -19.76
CA GLY A 396 -3.31 4.86 -18.86
C GLY A 396 -2.90 4.05 -17.64
N TYR A 397 -3.85 3.32 -17.03
CA TYR A 397 -3.62 2.55 -15.81
C TYR A 397 -3.03 1.19 -16.14
N GLY A 398 -1.73 1.00 -15.84
CA GLY A 398 -0.93 -0.17 -16.19
C GLY A 398 -0.30 -0.08 -17.59
N LEU A 399 0.83 -0.76 -17.75
CA LEU A 399 1.51 -0.88 -19.05
C LEU A 399 1.13 -2.23 -19.70
N TYR A 400 0.37 -2.18 -20.78
CA TYR A 400 -0.08 -3.35 -21.51
C TYR A 400 0.74 -3.57 -22.78
N GLY A 401 0.97 -4.83 -23.13
CA GLY A 401 1.71 -5.20 -24.32
C GLY A 401 0.94 -4.98 -25.61
N GLN A 402 -0.41 -4.96 -25.53
CA GLN A 402 -1.30 -4.86 -26.69
C GLN A 402 -2.61 -4.16 -26.37
N ASN A 403 -3.17 -3.56 -27.41
CA ASN A 403 -4.57 -3.10 -27.40
C ASN A 403 -5.44 -4.07 -28.19
N TYR A 404 -6.20 -4.94 -27.53
CA TYR A 404 -7.05 -5.92 -28.21
C TYR A 404 -8.22 -5.30 -29.00
N ILE A 405 -8.61 -4.06 -28.69
CA ILE A 405 -9.62 -3.35 -29.50
C ILE A 405 -9.15 -3.19 -30.95
N SER A 406 -7.84 -2.99 -31.18
CA SER A 406 -7.25 -2.82 -32.49
C SER A 406 -7.23 -4.10 -33.34
N TYR A 407 -7.41 -5.28 -32.71
CA TYR A 407 -7.42 -6.54 -33.45
C TYR A 407 -8.67 -6.66 -34.36
N ALA A 408 -8.50 -7.14 -35.56
CA ALA A 408 -9.62 -7.39 -36.47
C ALA A 408 -10.57 -8.44 -35.89
N ILE A 409 -11.86 -8.19 -36.01
CA ILE A 409 -12.90 -9.17 -35.68
C ILE A 409 -13.06 -10.14 -36.85
N THR A 410 -13.04 -11.43 -36.54
CA THR A 410 -13.30 -12.49 -37.52
C THR A 410 -14.57 -13.25 -37.14
N ASN A 411 -15.21 -13.93 -38.08
CA ASN A 411 -16.40 -14.79 -37.85
C ASN A 411 -16.01 -16.21 -37.38
N ARG A 412 -14.80 -16.41 -36.88
CA ARG A 412 -14.25 -17.72 -36.46
C ARG A 412 -14.54 -18.07 -35.03
N ALA A 413 -14.98 -17.09 -34.22
CA ALA A 413 -15.48 -17.23 -32.85
C ALA A 413 -16.50 -16.16 -32.54
N VAL A 414 -17.30 -16.39 -31.51
CA VAL A 414 -18.13 -15.35 -30.84
C VAL A 414 -17.37 -14.89 -29.63
N TYR A 415 -17.03 -13.61 -29.55
CA TYR A 415 -16.28 -13.03 -28.45
C TYR A 415 -16.54 -11.53 -28.29
N THR A 416 -16.31 -11.03 -27.09
CA THR A 416 -16.21 -9.60 -26.77
C THR A 416 -14.76 -9.25 -26.43
N LYS A 417 -14.38 -7.99 -26.53
CA LYS A 417 -13.03 -7.53 -26.22
C LYS A 417 -13.05 -6.13 -25.60
N THR A 418 -12.10 -5.90 -24.70
CA THR A 418 -11.71 -4.60 -24.17
C THR A 418 -10.30 -4.26 -24.67
N ASN A 419 -9.71 -3.20 -24.17
CA ASN A 419 -8.30 -2.89 -24.46
C ASN A 419 -7.35 -3.99 -23.99
N SER A 420 -7.65 -4.64 -22.86
CA SER A 420 -6.77 -5.59 -22.19
C SER A 420 -7.30 -7.03 -22.10
N SER A 421 -8.54 -7.30 -22.50
CA SER A 421 -9.15 -8.63 -22.36
C SER A 421 -9.95 -9.07 -23.59
N ILE A 422 -10.08 -10.39 -23.75
CA ILE A 422 -10.94 -11.05 -24.72
C ILE A 422 -11.75 -12.12 -23.99
N HIS A 423 -13.07 -12.07 -24.10
CA HIS A 423 -13.98 -13.09 -23.58
C HIS A 423 -14.66 -13.84 -24.71
N VAL A 424 -14.38 -15.14 -24.83
CA VAL A 424 -14.82 -16.01 -25.91
C VAL A 424 -15.95 -16.89 -25.42
N THR A 425 -17.11 -16.82 -26.08
CA THR A 425 -18.30 -17.62 -25.73
C THR A 425 -18.56 -18.77 -26.69
N LYS A 426 -17.95 -18.77 -27.87
CA LYS A 426 -18.10 -19.86 -28.86
C LYS A 426 -16.94 -19.90 -29.83
N SER A 427 -16.40 -21.09 -30.09
CA SER A 427 -15.51 -21.38 -31.23
C SER A 427 -16.32 -21.85 -32.42
N ILE A 428 -16.14 -21.22 -33.58
CA ILE A 428 -16.83 -21.57 -34.84
C ILE A 428 -15.88 -22.36 -35.77
N THR A 429 -14.60 -21.97 -35.79
CA THR A 429 -13.61 -22.61 -36.67
C THR A 429 -12.30 -22.83 -35.92
N ALA A 430 -11.87 -24.08 -35.79
CA ALA A 430 -10.59 -24.44 -35.19
C ALA A 430 -9.42 -24.33 -36.20
N GLY A 431 -8.20 -24.28 -35.70
CA GLY A 431 -6.96 -24.25 -36.50
C GLY A 431 -6.71 -22.92 -37.20
N VAL A 432 -7.48 -21.87 -36.91
CA VAL A 432 -7.34 -20.55 -37.53
C VAL A 432 -7.52 -19.48 -36.47
N ASN A 433 -6.75 -18.38 -36.54
CA ASN A 433 -6.89 -17.28 -35.59
C ASN A 433 -8.32 -16.70 -35.62
N PHE A 434 -8.91 -16.57 -34.44
CA PHE A 434 -10.19 -15.86 -34.27
C PHE A 434 -10.00 -14.37 -33.96
N THR A 435 -8.78 -13.94 -33.60
CA THR A 435 -8.36 -12.55 -33.53
C THR A 435 -7.17 -12.35 -34.47
N GLU A 436 -7.05 -11.18 -35.08
CA GLU A 436 -5.93 -10.89 -35.97
C GLU A 436 -5.42 -9.47 -35.73
N SER A 437 -4.12 -9.35 -35.40
CA SER A 437 -3.45 -8.06 -35.33
C SER A 437 -3.32 -7.41 -36.71
N ALA A 438 -3.01 -6.13 -36.74
CA ALA A 438 -2.56 -5.44 -37.94
C ALA A 438 -1.28 -6.11 -38.50
N ARG A 439 -0.92 -5.77 -39.73
CA ARG A 439 0.34 -6.24 -40.35
C ARG A 439 1.51 -5.37 -39.90
N ASN A 440 2.70 -5.97 -39.86
CA ASN A 440 3.96 -5.32 -39.54
C ASN A 440 3.97 -4.64 -38.16
N VAL A 441 3.38 -5.30 -37.16
CA VAL A 441 3.37 -4.81 -35.80
C VAL A 441 4.59 -5.30 -35.02
N THR A 442 5.13 -4.45 -34.18
CA THR A 442 6.13 -4.79 -33.18
C THR A 442 5.47 -4.81 -31.81
N ILE A 443 5.58 -5.93 -31.12
CA ILE A 443 4.91 -6.19 -29.85
C ILE A 443 5.97 -6.62 -28.84
N PRO A 444 6.04 -6.00 -27.64
CA PRO A 444 6.92 -6.48 -26.59
C PRO A 444 6.45 -7.86 -26.09
N SER A 445 7.30 -8.59 -25.39
CA SER A 445 6.87 -9.75 -24.61
C SER A 445 5.91 -9.29 -23.53
N TYR A 446 4.79 -9.98 -23.34
CA TYR A 446 3.80 -9.64 -22.32
C TYR A 446 3.15 -10.89 -21.72
N ARG A 447 2.52 -10.74 -20.58
CA ARG A 447 1.87 -11.85 -19.88
C ARG A 447 0.36 -11.79 -20.02
N ILE A 448 -0.24 -12.98 -20.08
CA ILE A 448 -1.69 -13.14 -20.06
C ILE A 448 -2.09 -14.13 -18.96
N LYS A 449 -3.27 -13.93 -18.39
CA LYS A 449 -3.99 -14.91 -17.60
C LYS A 449 -5.15 -15.45 -18.42
N VAL A 450 -5.28 -16.76 -18.48
CA VAL A 450 -6.38 -17.44 -19.19
C VAL A 450 -7.18 -18.24 -18.17
N THR A 451 -8.50 -18.14 -18.22
CA THR A 451 -9.43 -18.83 -17.33
C THR A 451 -10.61 -19.37 -18.14
N GLY A 452 -11.17 -20.51 -17.69
CA GLY A 452 -12.37 -21.12 -18.26
C GLY A 452 -12.09 -22.23 -19.28
N ILE A 453 -10.83 -22.60 -19.56
CA ILE A 453 -10.48 -23.70 -20.48
C ILE A 453 -10.91 -25.03 -19.88
N GLN A 454 -11.77 -25.74 -20.61
CA GLN A 454 -12.17 -27.11 -20.31
C GLN A 454 -11.36 -28.11 -21.16
N SER A 455 -11.36 -29.38 -20.75
CA SER A 455 -10.68 -30.45 -21.49
C SER A 455 -11.10 -30.45 -22.97
N GLY A 456 -10.11 -30.45 -23.88
CA GLY A 456 -10.30 -30.39 -25.32
C GLY A 456 -10.49 -28.98 -25.91
N GLN A 457 -10.49 -27.93 -25.06
CA GLN A 457 -10.60 -26.52 -25.50
C GLN A 457 -9.25 -25.80 -25.62
N GLU A 458 -8.18 -26.56 -25.83
CA GLU A 458 -6.82 -26.04 -25.90
C GLU A 458 -6.69 -24.95 -26.99
N MET A 459 -5.95 -23.90 -26.63
CA MET A 459 -5.66 -22.77 -27.52
C MET A 459 -4.16 -22.65 -27.78
N ILE A 460 -3.83 -21.89 -28.81
CA ILE A 460 -2.48 -21.38 -29.06
C ILE A 460 -2.55 -19.89 -29.39
N TYR A 461 -1.51 -19.17 -28.99
CA TYR A 461 -1.22 -17.84 -29.52
C TYR A 461 -0.20 -17.96 -30.65
N ARG A 462 -0.56 -17.48 -31.83
CA ARG A 462 0.32 -17.43 -32.97
C ARG A 462 1.13 -16.14 -32.95
N GLY A 463 2.44 -16.29 -32.78
CA GLY A 463 3.43 -15.24 -32.94
C GLY A 463 3.94 -15.09 -34.38
N SER A 464 5.00 -14.31 -34.59
CA SER A 464 5.65 -14.16 -35.91
C SER A 464 6.36 -15.45 -36.34
N ASN A 465 6.57 -15.61 -37.65
CA ASN A 465 7.35 -16.71 -38.22
C ASN A 465 6.89 -18.12 -37.82
N ASN A 466 5.57 -18.31 -37.64
CA ASN A 466 4.98 -19.58 -37.20
C ASN A 466 5.44 -20.04 -35.80
N THR A 467 5.87 -19.12 -34.94
CA THR A 467 6.05 -19.42 -33.54
C THR A 467 4.69 -19.48 -32.84
N PHE A 468 4.50 -20.50 -31.99
CA PHE A 468 3.26 -20.72 -31.28
C PHE A 468 3.55 -20.81 -29.78
N SER A 469 2.70 -20.17 -28.96
CA SER A 469 2.66 -20.38 -27.50
C SER A 469 1.46 -21.23 -27.17
N ASN A 470 1.67 -22.42 -26.61
CA ASN A 470 0.59 -23.34 -26.24
C ASN A 470 -0.11 -22.86 -24.98
N ILE A 471 -1.44 -22.92 -24.98
CA ILE A 471 -2.33 -22.55 -23.87
C ILE A 471 -3.27 -23.75 -23.63
N PRO A 472 -2.78 -24.81 -22.96
CA PRO A 472 -3.54 -26.06 -22.82
C PRO A 472 -4.59 -26.03 -21.71
N SER A 473 -4.53 -25.09 -20.76
CA SER A 473 -5.40 -25.04 -19.58
C SER A 473 -5.45 -23.62 -19.01
N ASP A 474 -6.23 -23.43 -17.97
CA ASP A 474 -6.18 -22.21 -17.17
C ASP A 474 -4.78 -21.98 -16.63
N GLY A 475 -4.32 -20.73 -16.63
CA GLY A 475 -2.98 -20.38 -16.17
C GLY A 475 -2.49 -19.02 -16.63
N ILE A 476 -1.23 -18.74 -16.28
CA ILE A 476 -0.50 -17.54 -16.70
C ILE A 476 0.52 -17.95 -17.78
N TYR A 477 0.53 -17.23 -18.89
CA TYR A 477 1.40 -17.49 -20.03
C TYR A 477 2.19 -16.24 -20.40
N VAL A 478 3.45 -16.44 -20.78
CA VAL A 478 4.30 -15.39 -21.34
C VAL A 478 4.23 -15.50 -22.86
N LEU A 479 3.73 -14.46 -23.50
CA LEU A 479 3.74 -14.37 -24.96
C LEU A 479 5.04 -13.68 -25.41
N PRO A 480 5.75 -14.23 -26.41
CA PRO A 480 7.05 -13.71 -26.80
C PRO A 480 6.94 -12.36 -27.52
N ALA A 481 8.01 -11.57 -27.43
CA ALA A 481 8.15 -10.38 -28.26
C ALA A 481 8.11 -10.72 -29.75
N VAL A 482 7.54 -9.84 -30.53
CA VAL A 482 7.38 -10.00 -31.99
C VAL A 482 7.83 -8.73 -32.68
N GLU A 483 8.72 -8.86 -33.66
CA GLU A 483 9.12 -7.76 -34.55
C GLU A 483 8.54 -7.96 -35.93
N ASN A 484 7.96 -6.92 -36.51
CA ASN A 484 7.34 -6.91 -37.85
C ASN A 484 6.35 -8.08 -38.07
N GLY A 485 5.59 -8.42 -37.02
CA GLY A 485 4.64 -9.53 -37.04
C GLY A 485 3.41 -9.25 -37.91
N SER A 486 2.82 -10.30 -38.44
CA SER A 486 1.58 -10.22 -39.20
C SER A 486 0.66 -11.39 -38.84
N ASN A 487 -0.63 -11.11 -38.73
CA ASN A 487 -1.66 -12.10 -38.39
C ASN A 487 -1.44 -12.77 -37.02
N LEU A 488 -0.99 -12.01 -36.07
CA LEU A 488 -0.86 -12.46 -34.67
C LEU A 488 -2.23 -12.60 -34.04
N GLY A 489 -2.43 -13.65 -33.25
CA GLY A 489 -3.72 -13.82 -32.60
C GLY A 489 -3.89 -15.17 -31.91
N PHE A 490 -5.07 -15.38 -31.35
CA PHE A 490 -5.44 -16.61 -30.66
C PHE A 490 -6.25 -17.53 -31.59
N GLN A 491 -6.04 -18.83 -31.46
CA GLN A 491 -6.83 -19.84 -32.14
C GLN A 491 -7.05 -21.07 -31.27
N PHE A 492 -8.20 -21.74 -31.43
CA PHE A 492 -8.40 -23.08 -30.88
C PHE A 492 -7.63 -24.11 -31.69
N VAL A 493 -7.02 -25.10 -31.03
CA VAL A 493 -6.25 -26.16 -31.71
C VAL A 493 -7.17 -27.02 -32.54
N SER A 494 -8.23 -27.57 -31.96
CA SER A 494 -9.18 -28.48 -32.60
C SER A 494 -10.63 -28.30 -32.15
N TYR A 495 -10.91 -27.42 -31.20
CA TYR A 495 -12.24 -27.29 -30.62
C TYR A 495 -13.17 -26.40 -31.44
N THR A 496 -14.42 -26.82 -31.56
CA THR A 496 -15.56 -26.03 -32.07
C THR A 496 -16.75 -26.28 -31.17
N GLY A 497 -17.47 -25.22 -30.78
CA GLY A 497 -18.62 -25.32 -29.88
C GLY A 497 -18.66 -24.16 -28.88
N ASP A 498 -19.60 -24.23 -27.96
CA ASP A 498 -19.79 -23.22 -26.91
C ASP A 498 -18.68 -23.36 -25.86
N CYS A 499 -18.16 -22.23 -25.39
CA CYS A 499 -17.11 -22.13 -24.37
C CYS A 499 -17.35 -20.89 -23.51
N ASP A 500 -16.57 -20.73 -22.45
CA ASP A 500 -16.60 -19.56 -21.56
C ASP A 500 -15.18 -19.27 -21.10
N ILE A 501 -14.38 -18.67 -22.00
CA ILE A 501 -12.94 -18.47 -21.80
C ILE A 501 -12.62 -17.00 -21.78
N THR A 502 -11.92 -16.56 -20.74
CA THR A 502 -11.37 -15.21 -20.64
C THR A 502 -9.86 -15.23 -20.80
N ILE A 503 -9.36 -14.36 -21.68
CA ILE A 503 -7.95 -14.06 -21.90
C ILE A 503 -7.72 -12.63 -21.44
N GLU A 504 -6.94 -12.42 -20.38
CA GLU A 504 -6.70 -11.12 -19.77
C GLU A 504 -5.21 -10.82 -19.78
N GLN A 505 -4.81 -9.64 -20.23
CA GLN A 505 -3.42 -9.20 -20.11
C GLN A 505 -3.11 -8.87 -18.67
N ILE A 506 -1.95 -9.31 -18.20
CA ILE A 506 -1.37 -8.91 -16.91
C ILE A 506 -0.46 -7.72 -17.19
N PRO A 507 -0.81 -6.50 -16.80
CA PRO A 507 0.02 -5.34 -17.10
C PRO A 507 1.35 -5.39 -16.34
N GLU A 508 2.37 -4.82 -16.95
CA GLU A 508 3.49 -4.28 -16.20
C GLU A 508 3.02 -3.01 -15.49
N TYR A 509 3.64 -2.65 -14.36
CA TYR A 509 3.21 -1.49 -13.57
C TYR A 509 1.73 -1.52 -13.15
N GLU A 510 1.27 -2.70 -12.70
CA GLU A 510 -0.09 -2.85 -12.15
C GLU A 510 -0.30 -1.90 -10.96
N GLY A 511 -1.41 -1.14 -10.98
CA GLY A 511 -1.71 -0.13 -9.97
C GLY A 511 -0.95 1.18 -10.14
N TYR A 512 -0.32 1.40 -11.30
CA TYR A 512 0.30 2.67 -11.69
C TYR A 512 -0.44 3.30 -12.86
N LEU A 513 -0.42 4.62 -12.91
CA LEU A 513 -0.71 5.38 -14.12
C LEU A 513 0.57 5.47 -14.95
N VAL A 514 0.52 5.10 -16.21
CA VAL A 514 1.64 5.15 -17.15
C VAL A 514 1.40 6.25 -18.17
N THR A 515 2.39 7.11 -18.39
CA THR A 515 2.39 8.13 -19.45
C THR A 515 3.20 7.63 -20.64
N ASP A 516 2.77 7.98 -21.85
CA ASP A 516 3.40 7.50 -23.11
C ASP A 516 4.69 8.27 -23.51
N GLY A 517 4.94 9.43 -22.88
CA GLY A 517 6.06 10.29 -23.21
C GLY A 517 5.88 11.09 -24.51
N VAL A 518 4.67 11.15 -25.07
CA VAL A 518 4.35 11.83 -26.33
C VAL A 518 3.53 13.09 -26.09
N ASP A 519 2.38 12.99 -25.43
CA ASP A 519 1.49 14.13 -25.17
C ASP A 519 0.61 14.00 -23.92
N ASP A 520 0.76 12.93 -23.14
CA ASP A 520 0.04 12.72 -21.89
C ASP A 520 0.36 13.80 -20.84
N LYS A 521 -0.68 14.35 -20.21
CA LYS A 521 -0.57 15.38 -19.17
C LYS A 521 -1.36 15.02 -17.94
N VAL A 522 -0.73 15.15 -16.78
CA VAL A 522 -1.37 15.06 -15.46
C VAL A 522 -1.16 16.37 -14.73
N GLN A 523 -2.23 17.09 -14.39
CA GLN A 523 -2.14 18.42 -13.83
C GLN A 523 -3.19 18.67 -12.74
N SER A 524 -2.77 19.31 -11.62
CA SER A 524 -3.69 19.84 -10.61
C SER A 524 -4.10 21.28 -10.89
N SER A 525 -5.17 21.74 -10.23
CA SER A 525 -5.39 23.16 -10.00
C SER A 525 -4.29 23.76 -9.11
N SER A 526 -4.27 25.09 -8.99
CA SER A 526 -3.26 25.78 -8.17
C SER A 526 -3.50 25.60 -6.68
N PHE A 527 -2.43 25.42 -5.92
CA PHE A 527 -2.40 25.41 -4.46
C PHE A 527 -1.15 26.13 -3.95
N THR A 528 -1.17 26.53 -2.69
CA THR A 528 -0.04 27.21 -2.05
C THR A 528 0.93 26.22 -1.45
N MET A 529 2.24 26.36 -1.74
CA MET A 529 3.32 25.72 -1.01
C MET A 529 4.04 26.75 -0.14
N ASN A 530 4.33 26.38 1.10
CA ASN A 530 5.05 27.23 2.06
C ASN A 530 6.58 27.00 1.99
N GLU A 531 7.33 27.61 2.92
CA GLU A 531 8.79 27.52 2.92
C GLU A 531 9.28 26.11 3.25
N ASP A 532 8.70 25.49 4.27
CA ASP A 532 9.00 24.11 4.68
C ASP A 532 8.00 23.14 4.05
N TRP A 533 8.50 22.23 3.25
CA TRP A 533 7.68 21.19 2.64
C TRP A 533 8.46 19.90 2.40
N THR A 534 7.75 18.82 2.29
CA THR A 534 8.24 17.52 1.85
C THR A 534 7.28 16.93 0.83
N ILE A 535 7.79 16.42 -0.27
CA ILE A 535 7.06 15.63 -1.28
C ILE A 535 7.51 14.19 -1.14
N VAL A 536 6.55 13.28 -0.97
CA VAL A 536 6.81 11.83 -0.91
C VAL A 536 5.94 11.12 -1.94
N GLY A 537 6.49 10.16 -2.69
CA GLY A 537 5.69 9.46 -3.68
C GLY A 537 6.36 8.23 -4.28
N ASP A 538 5.59 7.52 -5.08
CA ASP A 538 6.01 6.32 -5.79
C ASP A 538 5.87 6.55 -7.29
N TRP A 539 6.99 6.76 -7.95
CA TRP A 539 7.09 6.95 -9.40
C TRP A 539 8.39 6.39 -9.94
N GLU A 540 8.37 5.98 -11.19
CA GLU A 540 9.51 5.44 -11.90
C GLU A 540 9.59 5.95 -13.34
N LEU A 541 10.80 6.24 -13.81
CA LEU A 541 11.08 6.57 -15.21
C LEU A 541 11.19 5.30 -16.04
N LEU A 542 10.41 5.21 -17.13
CA LEU A 542 10.37 4.04 -18.00
C LEU A 542 11.31 4.16 -19.20
N SER A 543 11.62 5.38 -19.64
CA SER A 543 12.52 5.61 -20.76
C SER A 543 13.59 6.66 -20.47
N ASN A 544 14.75 6.51 -21.12
CA ASN A 544 15.89 7.44 -21.02
C ASN A 544 15.94 8.45 -22.18
N VAL A 545 14.89 8.56 -23.01
CA VAL A 545 15.01 9.03 -24.39
C VAL A 545 14.95 10.55 -24.54
N GLN A 546 14.45 11.30 -23.57
CA GLN A 546 14.35 12.75 -23.72
C GLN A 546 15.07 13.52 -22.62
N ILE A 547 15.88 14.46 -23.05
CA ILE A 547 16.61 15.41 -22.17
C ILE A 547 15.64 16.55 -21.81
N ASN A 548 15.57 16.88 -20.51
CA ASN A 548 14.75 17.99 -19.96
C ASN A 548 13.23 17.76 -19.96
N CYS A 549 12.74 16.53 -19.85
CA CYS A 549 11.33 16.27 -19.63
C CYS A 549 10.97 16.41 -18.15
N GLY A 550 9.92 17.16 -17.84
CA GLY A 550 9.44 17.34 -16.48
C GLY A 550 8.82 16.06 -15.94
N ILE A 551 9.25 15.64 -14.74
CA ILE A 551 8.67 14.50 -14.03
C ILE A 551 7.64 15.01 -13.03
N VAL A 552 8.08 15.89 -12.15
CA VAL A 552 7.24 16.61 -11.21
C VAL A 552 7.61 18.07 -11.24
N LYS A 553 6.60 18.91 -11.40
CA LYS A 553 6.73 20.35 -11.28
C LYS A 553 5.71 20.84 -10.27
N ALA A 554 6.20 21.34 -9.16
CA ALA A 554 5.39 22.06 -8.19
C ALA A 554 6.08 23.39 -7.93
N GLN A 555 5.42 24.48 -8.20
CA GLN A 555 5.95 25.84 -8.05
C GLN A 555 7.29 26.03 -8.80
N ASN A 556 8.36 26.28 -8.07
CA ASN A 556 9.72 26.47 -8.61
C ASN A 556 10.59 25.21 -8.45
N VAL A 557 9.99 24.08 -8.08
CA VAL A 557 10.66 22.77 -8.00
C VAL A 557 10.41 22.03 -9.30
N TYR A 558 11.48 21.73 -9.99
CA TYR A 558 11.46 20.99 -11.25
C TYR A 558 12.33 19.76 -11.11
N LEU A 559 11.73 18.62 -11.27
CA LEU A 559 12.43 17.34 -11.37
C LEU A 559 12.43 16.95 -12.85
N TYR A 560 13.63 16.75 -13.41
CA TYR A 560 13.83 16.44 -14.82
C TYR A 560 14.51 15.09 -15.02
N ASN A 561 14.24 14.48 -16.15
CA ASN A 561 15.02 13.37 -16.67
C ASN A 561 16.17 13.87 -17.56
N SER A 562 17.32 13.25 -17.46
CA SER A 562 18.47 13.48 -18.35
C SER A 562 19.17 12.17 -18.72
N ALA A 563 20.05 12.22 -19.72
CA ALA A 563 20.89 11.08 -20.09
C ALA A 563 21.76 10.54 -18.94
N ASN A 564 22.03 11.37 -17.93
CA ASN A 564 22.86 11.04 -16.78
C ASN A 564 22.06 10.77 -15.49
N GLY A 565 20.72 10.59 -15.57
CA GLY A 565 19.84 10.37 -14.44
C GLY A 565 18.93 11.57 -14.14
N LEU A 566 18.37 11.61 -12.95
CA LEU A 566 17.47 12.68 -12.52
C LEU A 566 18.23 13.98 -12.26
N LEU A 567 17.63 15.07 -12.67
CA LEU A 567 18.09 16.43 -12.40
C LEU A 567 17.02 17.15 -11.58
N ILE A 568 17.45 17.85 -10.54
CA ILE A 568 16.57 18.77 -9.81
C ILE A 568 16.98 20.20 -10.06
N SER A 569 16.00 21.08 -10.20
CA SER A 569 16.18 22.52 -10.23
C SER A 569 15.15 23.18 -9.34
N ILE A 570 15.59 24.09 -8.50
CA ILE A 570 14.74 24.89 -7.62
C ILE A 570 15.00 26.36 -7.93
N ASN A 571 13.92 27.12 -8.15
CA ASN A 571 13.90 28.57 -8.47
C ASN A 571 14.71 29.00 -9.70
N ASN A 572 15.60 28.20 -10.24
CA ASN A 572 16.42 28.58 -11.41
C ASN A 572 16.69 27.38 -12.31
N PRO A 573 16.18 27.34 -13.54
CA PRO A 573 16.40 26.24 -14.47
C PRO A 573 17.88 26.05 -14.90
N ARG A 574 18.80 26.87 -14.40
CA ARG A 574 20.23 26.78 -14.71
C ARG A 574 21.07 26.10 -13.64
N SER A 575 20.53 25.86 -12.43
CA SER A 575 21.23 25.13 -11.38
C SER A 575 20.77 23.66 -11.38
N LEU A 576 21.18 22.89 -12.37
CA LEU A 576 20.84 21.48 -12.51
C LEU A 576 21.91 20.63 -11.81
N GLN A 577 21.49 19.84 -10.83
CA GLN A 577 22.34 18.83 -10.20
C GLN A 577 21.89 17.44 -10.63
N SER A 578 22.82 16.62 -11.13
CA SER A 578 22.56 15.27 -11.61
C SER A 578 22.71 14.24 -10.50
N PHE A 579 21.73 13.36 -10.38
CA PHE A 579 21.73 12.21 -9.49
C PHE A 579 21.68 10.95 -10.35
N GLY A 580 22.58 10.01 -10.16
CA GLY A 580 22.67 8.77 -10.94
C GLY A 580 21.51 7.79 -10.75
N THR A 581 20.40 8.22 -10.18
CA THR A 581 19.18 7.39 -9.93
C THR A 581 18.06 7.74 -10.90
N LYS A 582 17.17 6.79 -11.16
CA LYS A 582 15.97 6.95 -12.02
C LYS A 582 14.68 7.16 -11.23
N SER A 583 14.69 6.98 -9.93
CA SER A 583 13.54 7.14 -9.06
C SER A 583 13.92 7.83 -7.77
N LEU A 584 13.07 8.71 -7.30
CA LEU A 584 13.14 9.34 -5.99
C LEU A 584 11.85 9.05 -5.26
N HIS A 585 11.96 8.72 -3.97
CA HIS A 585 10.79 8.52 -3.10
C HIS A 585 10.46 9.77 -2.28
N ALA A 586 11.44 10.62 -1.98
CA ALA A 586 11.16 11.86 -1.27
C ALA A 586 12.07 13.01 -1.70
N ILE A 587 11.52 14.23 -1.62
CA ILE A 587 12.17 15.52 -1.90
C ILE A 587 11.79 16.46 -0.76
N CYS A 588 12.80 17.05 -0.10
CA CYS A 588 12.61 17.99 1.00
C CYS A 588 13.07 19.40 0.63
N SER A 589 12.39 20.43 1.13
CA SER A 589 12.73 21.84 0.84
C SER A 589 14.11 22.25 1.37
N ASP A 590 14.66 21.55 2.35
CA ASP A 590 16.00 21.80 2.92
C ASP A 590 17.15 21.24 2.09
N GLY A 591 16.88 20.62 0.95
CA GLY A 591 17.90 20.09 0.05
C GLY A 591 18.10 18.58 0.11
N ARG A 592 17.43 17.86 1.00
CA ARG A 592 17.52 16.41 1.10
C ARG A 592 16.65 15.72 0.04
N LEU A 593 17.20 14.67 -0.56
CA LEU A 593 16.54 13.79 -1.52
C LEU A 593 16.76 12.34 -1.11
N TYR A 594 15.78 11.48 -1.36
CA TYR A 594 15.89 10.05 -1.09
C TYR A 594 15.49 9.25 -2.31
N ASP A 595 16.38 8.35 -2.76
CA ASP A 595 16.08 7.45 -3.86
C ASP A 595 15.22 6.24 -3.42
N ARG A 596 15.00 5.30 -4.34
CA ARG A 596 14.26 4.05 -4.10
C ARG A 596 14.83 3.19 -2.95
N ASN A 597 16.14 3.26 -2.72
CA ASN A 597 16.84 2.55 -1.65
C ASN A 597 17.01 3.41 -0.39
N TRP A 598 16.36 4.56 -0.35
CA TRP A 598 16.48 5.55 0.73
C TRP A 598 17.93 6.03 0.93
N VAL A 599 18.74 6.01 -0.13
CA VAL A 599 20.03 6.68 -0.14
C VAL A 599 19.78 8.18 -0.18
N GLU A 600 20.45 8.89 0.72
CA GLU A 600 20.32 10.34 0.82
C GLU A 600 21.28 11.03 -0.17
N TYR A 601 20.74 11.98 -0.88
CA TYR A 601 21.45 12.91 -1.73
C TYR A 601 21.13 14.33 -1.26
N GLU A 602 22.07 15.24 -1.46
CA GLU A 602 21.88 16.66 -1.14
C GLU A 602 21.88 17.49 -2.42
N TYR A 603 21.02 18.46 -2.49
CA TYR A 603 21.08 19.51 -3.50
C TYR A 603 21.19 20.88 -2.82
N THR A 604 21.78 21.85 -3.52
CA THR A 604 21.87 23.23 -2.99
C THR A 604 20.49 23.87 -3.01
N ALA A 605 19.83 23.92 -1.85
CA ALA A 605 18.56 24.63 -1.71
C ALA A 605 18.78 26.14 -1.85
N ASP A 606 17.96 26.80 -2.66
CA ASP A 606 17.94 28.26 -2.68
C ASP A 606 17.18 28.74 -1.43
N GLN A 607 17.83 29.55 -0.60
CA GLN A 607 17.31 29.99 0.71
C GLN A 607 16.14 30.99 0.61
N ASN A 608 15.66 31.31 -0.60
CA ASN A 608 14.58 32.26 -0.84
C ASN A 608 13.33 31.58 -1.42
N PHE A 609 12.77 30.57 -0.72
CA PHE A 609 11.44 30.10 -1.06
C PHE A 609 10.40 31.20 -0.76
N ALA A 610 9.84 31.81 -1.80
CA ALA A 610 8.66 32.65 -1.63
C ALA A 610 7.42 31.76 -1.60
N ILE A 611 6.48 32.05 -0.71
CA ILE A 611 5.13 31.48 -0.75
C ILE A 611 4.50 31.85 -2.08
N VAL A 612 4.20 30.87 -2.94
CA VAL A 612 3.65 31.10 -4.28
C VAL A 612 2.55 30.09 -4.58
N GLU A 613 1.53 30.52 -5.28
CA GLU A 613 0.53 29.62 -5.86
C GLU A 613 1.14 28.84 -7.02
N SER A 614 0.96 27.52 -7.03
CA SER A 614 1.50 26.63 -8.05
C SER A 614 0.55 25.48 -8.36
N SER A 615 0.62 24.96 -9.58
CA SER A 615 0.00 23.70 -9.96
C SER A 615 1.03 22.58 -9.94
N LEU A 616 0.61 21.37 -9.57
CA LEU A 616 1.40 20.16 -9.73
C LEU A 616 1.25 19.65 -11.17
N ASN A 617 2.37 19.41 -11.85
CA ASN A 617 2.40 18.76 -13.15
C ASN A 617 3.25 17.49 -13.04
N ILE A 618 2.75 16.36 -13.55
CA ILE A 618 3.43 15.06 -13.53
C ILE A 618 3.57 14.57 -14.97
N GLY A 619 4.76 14.14 -15.35
CA GLY A 619 5.04 13.58 -16.68
C GLY A 619 5.26 14.59 -17.79
N PHE A 620 5.09 15.91 -17.53
CA PHE A 620 5.30 16.90 -18.57
C PHE A 620 5.79 18.27 -18.04
N ASN A 621 6.50 19.01 -18.90
CA ASN A 621 6.85 20.39 -18.68
C ASN A 621 6.87 21.16 -20.01
N LEU A 622 6.04 22.21 -20.14
CA LEU A 622 5.82 22.94 -21.38
C LEU A 622 5.37 22.02 -22.52
N ASN A 623 6.27 21.68 -23.45
CA ASN A 623 6.01 20.80 -24.59
C ASN A 623 6.90 19.54 -24.57
N ASN A 624 7.50 19.21 -23.43
CA ASN A 624 8.32 18.03 -23.24
C ASN A 624 7.60 17.04 -22.35
N TYR A 625 7.56 15.78 -22.77
CA TYR A 625 6.82 14.70 -22.14
C TYR A 625 7.76 13.60 -21.72
N THR A 626 7.43 12.91 -20.65
CA THR A 626 8.24 11.82 -20.07
C THR A 626 7.40 10.56 -19.97
N GLN A 627 7.93 9.44 -20.45
CA GLN A 627 7.33 8.16 -20.17
C GLN A 627 7.69 7.73 -18.76
N MET A 628 6.69 7.61 -17.90
CA MET A 628 6.85 7.25 -16.51
C MET A 628 5.67 6.46 -15.97
N ALA A 629 5.90 5.74 -14.88
CA ALA A 629 4.86 5.13 -14.05
C ALA A 629 4.70 5.95 -12.77
N PHE A 630 3.46 6.27 -12.39
CA PHE A 630 3.10 7.02 -11.21
C PHE A 630 2.04 6.26 -10.41
N LYS A 631 2.23 6.08 -9.12
CA LYS A 631 1.30 5.36 -8.25
C LYS A 631 0.62 6.24 -7.22
N ASN A 632 1.40 6.99 -6.46
CA ASN A 632 0.90 7.90 -5.44
C ASN A 632 1.87 9.04 -5.18
N LEU A 633 1.36 10.10 -4.58
CA LEU A 633 2.12 11.28 -4.17
C LEU A 633 1.44 11.96 -3.00
N GLY A 634 2.20 12.35 -1.99
CA GLY A 634 1.78 13.18 -0.88
C GLY A 634 2.64 14.43 -0.78
N ILE A 635 2.02 15.57 -0.51
CA ILE A 635 2.68 16.84 -0.21
C ILE A 635 2.38 17.19 1.25
N TYR A 636 3.43 17.34 2.03
CA TYR A 636 3.44 17.74 3.44
C TYR A 636 3.89 19.19 3.49
N ASN A 637 2.94 20.11 3.51
CA ASN A 637 3.17 21.53 3.52
C ASN A 637 3.34 22.03 4.96
N ASN A 638 4.25 22.97 5.22
CA ASN A 638 4.70 23.35 6.55
C ASN A 638 5.34 22.21 7.38
N GLN A 639 5.80 21.16 6.71
CA GLN A 639 6.38 20.01 7.38
C GLN A 639 7.65 19.56 6.67
N LEU A 640 8.76 19.65 7.39
CA LEU A 640 10.05 19.11 6.96
C LEU A 640 10.25 17.75 7.61
N LEU A 641 9.82 16.69 6.90
CA LEU A 641 9.89 15.33 7.42
C LEU A 641 11.34 14.86 7.59
N SER A 642 11.61 14.12 8.64
CA SER A 642 12.86 13.36 8.78
C SER A 642 12.90 12.21 7.75
N LYS A 643 14.09 11.62 7.51
CA LYS A 643 14.20 10.42 6.67
C LYS A 643 13.26 9.31 7.11
N ASP A 644 13.22 9.03 8.42
CA ASP A 644 12.35 7.99 8.98
C ASP A 644 10.87 8.32 8.77
N ASP A 645 10.48 9.59 8.87
CA ASP A 645 9.11 10.01 8.61
C ASP A 645 8.77 10.00 7.12
N CYS A 646 9.72 10.28 6.23
CA CYS A 646 9.55 10.08 4.79
C CYS A 646 9.28 8.60 4.44
N ILE A 647 10.00 7.67 5.06
CA ILE A 647 9.76 6.22 4.88
C ILE A 647 8.37 5.83 5.40
N LYS A 648 7.98 6.33 6.57
CA LYS A 648 6.63 6.10 7.13
C LYS A 648 5.54 6.71 6.23
N ALA A 649 5.76 7.92 5.71
CA ALA A 649 4.87 8.60 4.78
C ALA A 649 4.71 7.79 3.49
N TYR A 650 5.80 7.31 2.92
CA TYR A 650 5.76 6.43 1.75
C TYR A 650 4.92 5.18 2.02
N ASN A 651 5.16 4.47 3.12
CA ASN A 651 4.40 3.29 3.51
C ASN A 651 2.91 3.61 3.69
N TYR A 652 2.58 4.73 4.33
CA TYR A 652 1.20 5.18 4.49
C TYR A 652 0.51 5.42 3.15
N LEU A 653 1.18 6.12 2.21
CA LEU A 653 0.64 6.38 0.87
C LEU A 653 0.35 5.09 0.09
N GLN A 654 1.14 4.02 0.30
CA GLN A 654 0.87 2.70 -0.30
C GLN A 654 -0.42 2.05 0.21
N THR A 655 -0.94 2.48 1.36
CA THR A 655 -2.18 1.94 1.94
C THR A 655 -3.44 2.64 1.42
N LEU A 656 -3.28 3.78 0.75
CA LEU A 656 -4.38 4.59 0.26
C LEU A 656 -4.96 4.02 -1.03
N LYS A 657 -6.25 4.26 -1.25
CA LYS A 657 -6.95 3.89 -2.48
C LYS A 657 -7.55 5.12 -3.13
N ALA A 658 -7.61 5.13 -4.46
CA ALA A 658 -8.34 6.15 -5.21
C ALA A 658 -9.83 6.17 -4.81
N LYS A 659 -10.41 7.36 -4.87
CA LYS A 659 -11.86 7.59 -4.71
C LYS A 659 -12.55 7.37 -6.04
#